data_143e7228c5793355e67e51a417fd75aa
#
_entry.id   143e7228c5793355e67e51a417fd75aa
#
_cell.length_a   1.000
_cell.length_b   1.000
_cell.length_c   1.000
_cell.angle_alpha   90.00
_cell.angle_beta   90.00
_cell.angle_gamma   90.00
#
_symmetry.space_group_name_H-M   'P 1'
#
loop_
_entity.id
_entity.type
_entity.pdbx_description
1 polymer ?
#
loop_
_entity_poly.entity_id
_entity_poly.type
_entity_poly.pdbx_seq_one_letter_code
_entity_poly.pdbx_strand_id
1 'polypeptide(L)'
;MAVKEKTETKKKTKTTPKPKVRQTTVSVVKKTSKSKIAKKPKAVVAKEIPSKESRPVKLRRGRISKKEQKPVSISEVKDQQIRVISVESATTPEVIKSTAPTMEVKIPPLVSAPPEPVKETIKEIEPPKVEVKEPEFKKKNIELKFPITVKDLALKLAQKPSVIIKALMDMKVMAGINQVLEEQVVLNICDKFGYSATKAPEDEELALSIHNQIDAPAFLKPRFPIVTFMGHVDHGKTSLLDSIRKTKVAESEHGGITQHIGACRVILPNGEITFLDTPGHEAFTAMRARGASITDIVVLVVAADDGVMPQTREAIDHARAAGVPIIVAINKIDKPQANIDRVKKQLAELNLTAEDWGGKTITVNVSAKTGEGIDELLEMILLEAQMLELKANPNKPAKGVVLEAKLSKGKGPVSTLLIQNGSLRLGDHIIAGNYYGKIRAMFDDRGHAVVEAGPSFAIEVLGLTGIPQAGDQFFVLKDEKTAKDLALKRQEKEKLQQIKTIKRISLEDLHSQIKEGRLKELNLILKADVQGSLEAIRQTLSKIETPEIKMVILHEGVGNINSSDVLLAAASDALILGFHVEADERAKELISKEGIDVRTYNIIYELSNDIKAALEGMLEPKLKKVFLGRADVRKVFKLSRPGTVAGCFVSKGRILRSASVNLIRNGESIFEGSISNLKRFKDDVREVAEGFECGITLSGFDDIKEGDVIEAYQIERIARKL
;
A
#
# COMPACT_ATOMS: atom_id res chain seq x y z
N MET A 1 32.74 62.57 6.76
CA MET A 1 33.86 62.84 5.88
C MET A 1 33.65 61.93 4.66
N ALA A 2 33.07 62.46 3.62
CA ALA A 2 33.65 63.19 2.50
C ALA A 2 34.58 62.24 1.70
N VAL A 3 34.46 61.99 0.41
CA VAL A 3 34.12 62.75 -0.79
C VAL A 3 34.00 61.74 -1.94
N LYS A 4 33.00 61.78 -2.76
CA LYS A 4 32.87 62.09 -4.19
C LYS A 4 34.10 61.75 -5.07
N GLU A 5 33.87 61.13 -6.21
CA GLU A 5 33.61 61.68 -7.56
C GLU A 5 33.50 60.53 -8.56
N LYS A 6 32.46 60.44 -9.33
CA LYS A 6 32.20 60.84 -10.72
C LYS A 6 33.35 60.74 -11.70
N THR A 7 33.16 59.87 -12.73
CA THR A 7 33.38 60.29 -14.11
C THR A 7 32.55 59.44 -15.11
N GLU A 8 31.77 60.12 -15.91
CA GLU A 8 31.12 59.73 -17.15
C GLU A 8 32.18 59.51 -18.25
N THR A 9 31.95 58.52 -19.13
CA THR A 9 32.27 58.69 -20.55
C THR A 9 31.33 57.91 -21.45
N LYS A 10 30.74 58.63 -22.35
CA LYS A 10 29.84 58.29 -23.45
C LYS A 10 30.57 57.57 -24.62
N LYS A 11 29.72 56.89 -25.43
CA LYS A 11 29.84 56.56 -26.88
C LYS A 11 30.33 55.14 -27.16
N LYS A 12 29.66 54.28 -27.95
CA LYS A 12 28.96 54.47 -29.25
C LYS A 12 28.17 53.22 -29.59
N THR A 13 26.98 53.40 -30.11
CA THR A 13 26.14 52.50 -30.88
C THR A 13 26.89 51.80 -32.02
N LYS A 14 26.70 50.46 -32.12
CA LYS A 14 26.78 49.72 -33.37
C LYS A 14 25.65 48.69 -33.45
N THR A 15 24.72 48.99 -34.29
CA THR A 15 23.67 48.12 -34.85
C THR A 15 24.30 47.02 -35.71
N THR A 16 23.87 45.79 -35.51
CA THR A 16 24.01 44.67 -36.50
C THR A 16 22.84 43.71 -36.40
N PRO A 17 22.53 43.02 -37.46
CA PRO A 17 21.16 42.87 -37.94
C PRO A 17 20.51 41.52 -37.59
N LYS A 18 19.17 41.50 -37.55
CA LYS A 18 18.32 40.32 -37.39
C LYS A 18 18.50 39.33 -38.57
N PRO A 19 18.53 38.02 -38.32
CA PRO A 19 18.39 37.04 -39.42
C PRO A 19 16.94 36.90 -39.85
N LYS A 20 16.77 36.90 -41.15
CA LYS A 20 15.52 36.72 -41.91
C LYS A 20 14.97 35.32 -41.71
N VAL A 21 13.74 35.22 -41.26
CA VAL A 21 12.91 33.99 -41.29
C VAL A 21 12.50 33.78 -42.77
N ARG A 22 12.91 32.67 -43.36
CA ARG A 22 12.41 32.16 -44.63
C ARG A 22 11.05 31.53 -44.39
N GLN A 23 10.01 32.16 -44.88
CA GLN A 23 8.70 31.54 -45.09
C GLN A 23 8.77 30.67 -46.34
N THR A 24 8.63 29.38 -46.18
CA THR A 24 8.35 28.44 -47.25
C THR A 24 6.84 28.28 -47.39
N THR A 25 6.28 28.92 -48.38
CA THR A 25 4.91 28.75 -48.87
C THR A 25 4.80 27.38 -49.52
N VAL A 26 3.99 26.49 -48.94
CA VAL A 26 3.55 25.26 -49.60
C VAL A 26 2.23 25.56 -50.30
N SER A 27 2.27 25.55 -51.62
CA SER A 27 1.12 25.70 -52.53
C SER A 27 0.22 24.47 -52.47
N VAL A 28 -1.05 24.69 -52.13
CA VAL A 28 -2.13 23.69 -52.22
C VAL A 28 -2.55 23.55 -53.67
N VAL A 29 -2.25 22.41 -54.27
CA VAL A 29 -2.81 22.02 -55.58
C VAL A 29 -4.14 21.32 -55.35
N LYS A 30 -5.23 22.01 -55.68
CA LYS A 30 -6.56 21.42 -55.86
C LYS A 30 -6.58 20.61 -57.15
N LYS A 31 -6.75 19.29 -57.06
CA LYS A 31 -7.23 18.47 -58.20
C LYS A 31 -8.66 18.02 -57.92
N THR A 32 -9.56 18.63 -58.62
CA THR A 32 -10.92 18.16 -58.85
C THR A 32 -10.92 16.97 -59.80
N SER A 33 -11.51 15.84 -59.39
CA SER A 33 -11.93 14.81 -60.34
C SER A 33 -13.35 14.33 -60.02
N LYS A 34 -14.17 14.42 -61.06
CA LYS A 34 -15.58 14.15 -61.12
C LYS A 34 -15.94 12.68 -60.91
N SER A 35 -17.06 12.50 -60.25
CA SER A 35 -17.93 11.35 -60.11
C SER A 35 -17.97 10.35 -61.27
N LYS A 36 -17.99 9.02 -60.93
CA LYS A 36 -18.78 8.03 -61.66
C LYS A 36 -19.56 7.18 -60.66
N ILE A 37 -20.88 7.27 -60.85
CA ILE A 37 -21.94 6.47 -60.24
C ILE A 37 -21.76 5.02 -60.72
N ALA A 38 -21.65 4.04 -59.81
CA ALA A 38 -21.77 2.64 -60.14
C ALA A 38 -22.83 1.97 -59.25
N LYS A 39 -23.70 1.31 -59.95
CA LYS A 39 -24.97 0.68 -59.61
C LYS A 39 -24.90 -0.32 -58.44
N LYS A 40 -25.96 -0.38 -57.62
CA LYS A 40 -26.32 -1.43 -56.68
C LYS A 40 -26.43 -2.80 -57.37
N PRO A 41 -25.96 -3.90 -56.76
CA PRO A 41 -26.44 -5.24 -57.12
C PRO A 41 -27.70 -5.62 -56.31
N LYS A 42 -28.55 -6.35 -56.98
CA LYS A 42 -29.89 -6.82 -56.60
C LYS A 42 -29.82 -7.85 -55.44
N ALA A 43 -30.83 -7.81 -54.58
CA ALA A 43 -31.16 -8.80 -53.59
C ALA A 43 -31.42 -10.19 -54.24
N VAL A 44 -30.81 -11.23 -53.70
CA VAL A 44 -31.15 -12.63 -54.00
C VAL A 44 -32.01 -13.15 -52.86
N VAL A 45 -33.21 -13.53 -53.23
CA VAL A 45 -34.26 -14.18 -52.43
C VAL A 45 -33.75 -15.56 -51.99
N ALA A 46 -33.59 -15.81 -50.70
CA ALA A 46 -33.39 -17.15 -50.15
C ALA A 46 -34.74 -17.72 -49.74
N LYS A 47 -35.00 -18.95 -50.29
CA LYS A 47 -36.21 -19.74 -50.05
C LYS A 47 -36.26 -20.23 -48.61
N GLU A 48 -37.43 -20.13 -48.01
CA GLU A 48 -37.85 -20.82 -46.79
C GLU A 48 -37.78 -22.36 -46.92
N ILE A 49 -37.27 -23.03 -45.91
CA ILE A 49 -37.38 -24.48 -45.67
C ILE A 49 -38.04 -24.69 -44.31
N PRO A 50 -39.08 -25.52 -44.19
CA PRO A 50 -39.94 -25.57 -43.02
C PRO A 50 -39.33 -26.33 -41.84
N SER A 51 -39.65 -25.85 -40.64
CA SER A 51 -39.40 -26.42 -39.34
C SER A 51 -40.00 -27.84 -39.19
N LYS A 52 -39.20 -28.82 -38.77
CA LYS A 52 -39.68 -30.10 -38.22
C LYS A 52 -39.40 -30.16 -36.75
N GLU A 53 -40.45 -30.36 -35.98
CA GLU A 53 -40.49 -30.72 -34.58
C GLU A 53 -39.60 -31.93 -34.27
N SER A 54 -38.77 -31.85 -33.27
CA SER A 54 -38.03 -32.98 -32.71
C SER A 54 -38.60 -33.41 -31.34
N ARG A 55 -39.12 -34.65 -31.33
CA ARG A 55 -39.56 -35.40 -30.15
C ARG A 55 -38.36 -35.85 -29.29
N PRO A 56 -38.53 -36.07 -27.96
CA PRO A 56 -37.44 -36.39 -27.05
C PRO A 56 -36.93 -37.84 -27.20
N VAL A 57 -35.61 -37.97 -27.25
CA VAL A 57 -34.91 -39.25 -27.28
C VAL A 57 -34.73 -39.81 -25.87
N LYS A 58 -35.27 -41.00 -25.60
CA LYS A 58 -35.07 -41.81 -24.38
C LYS A 58 -33.65 -42.36 -24.33
N LEU A 59 -32.95 -42.13 -23.25
CA LEU A 59 -31.68 -42.76 -22.90
C LEU A 59 -31.84 -44.26 -22.66
N ARG A 60 -31.23 -45.06 -23.51
CA ARG A 60 -31.04 -46.51 -23.32
C ARG A 60 -29.74 -46.75 -22.52
N ARG A 61 -29.86 -47.34 -21.34
CA ARG A 61 -28.75 -47.92 -20.58
C ARG A 61 -28.15 -49.11 -21.32
N GLY A 62 -26.90 -48.96 -21.81
CA GLY A 62 -26.12 -50.08 -22.33
C GLY A 62 -25.30 -50.75 -21.22
N ARG A 63 -25.50 -52.02 -21.04
CA ARG A 63 -24.68 -52.92 -20.20
C ARG A 63 -23.29 -53.07 -20.83
N ILE A 64 -22.24 -52.75 -20.08
CA ILE A 64 -20.86 -53.12 -20.46
C ILE A 64 -20.49 -54.41 -19.76
N SER A 65 -20.21 -55.43 -20.57
CA SER A 65 -19.73 -56.73 -20.16
C SER A 65 -18.27 -56.67 -19.69
N LYS A 66 -17.99 -57.29 -18.53
CA LYS A 66 -16.65 -57.63 -18.05
C LYS A 66 -15.96 -58.55 -19.01
N LYS A 67 -14.76 -58.19 -19.50
CA LYS A 67 -13.79 -59.15 -20.05
C LYS A 67 -12.60 -59.18 -19.10
N GLU A 68 -12.38 -60.33 -18.52
CA GLU A 68 -11.21 -60.73 -17.74
C GLU A 68 -9.96 -60.69 -18.61
N GLN A 69 -8.91 -60.07 -18.11
CA GLN A 69 -7.55 -60.28 -18.63
C GLN A 69 -6.69 -60.89 -17.52
N LYS A 70 -6.14 -62.06 -17.86
CA LYS A 70 -5.19 -62.81 -17.06
C LYS A 70 -3.85 -62.12 -16.89
N PRO A 71 -3.08 -62.43 -15.82
CA PRO A 71 -1.77 -61.88 -15.59
C PRO A 71 -0.70 -62.51 -16.50
N VAL A 72 0.17 -61.69 -17.07
CA VAL A 72 1.34 -62.12 -17.82
C VAL A 72 2.56 -62.11 -16.88
N SER A 73 3.24 -63.24 -16.87
CA SER A 73 4.45 -63.61 -16.12
C SER A 73 5.68 -62.81 -16.59
N ILE A 74 6.51 -62.48 -15.61
CA ILE A 74 7.85 -61.94 -15.78
C ILE A 74 8.78 -63.03 -16.28
N SER A 75 9.43 -62.84 -17.43
CA SER A 75 10.72 -63.47 -17.78
C SER A 75 11.40 -62.69 -18.92
N GLU A 76 12.68 -62.39 -18.70
CA GLU A 76 13.74 -62.15 -19.67
C GLU A 76 13.80 -60.82 -20.42
N VAL A 77 14.64 -59.89 -19.90
CA VAL A 77 15.65 -59.24 -20.74
C VAL A 77 16.94 -59.16 -19.93
N LYS A 78 17.97 -59.83 -20.48
CA LYS A 78 19.35 -59.85 -20.00
C LYS A 78 20.14 -58.64 -20.47
N ASP A 79 21.07 -58.24 -19.61
CA ASP A 79 22.42 -57.75 -19.87
C ASP A 79 22.59 -56.48 -20.75
N GLN A 80 22.83 -55.38 -20.10
CA GLN A 80 23.90 -54.48 -20.52
C GLN A 80 24.69 -53.94 -19.31
N GLN A 81 25.99 -54.17 -19.37
CA GLN A 81 27.03 -54.01 -18.36
C GLN A 81 27.21 -52.53 -17.93
N ILE A 82 27.14 -52.27 -16.64
CA ILE A 82 27.73 -51.08 -16.03
C ILE A 82 29.05 -51.51 -15.42
N ARG A 83 30.16 -50.96 -15.92
CA ARG A 83 31.52 -51.10 -15.37
C ARG A 83 31.56 -50.38 -14.01
N VAL A 84 31.70 -51.12 -12.95
CA VAL A 84 32.10 -50.69 -11.64
C VAL A 84 33.65 -50.63 -11.63
N ILE A 85 34.21 -49.47 -11.37
CA ILE A 85 35.64 -49.33 -11.09
C ILE A 85 35.79 -49.53 -9.57
N SER A 86 36.27 -50.70 -9.20
CA SER A 86 36.73 -51.04 -7.86
C SER A 86 38.10 -50.43 -7.63
N VAL A 87 38.23 -49.60 -6.58
CA VAL A 87 39.53 -49.23 -6.00
C VAL A 87 39.72 -50.10 -4.78
N GLU A 88 40.83 -50.84 -4.83
CA GLU A 88 41.25 -51.82 -3.81
C GLU A 88 41.61 -51.18 -2.48
N SER A 89 41.31 -51.91 -1.46
CA SER A 89 41.73 -51.79 -0.08
C SER A 89 43.19 -52.09 0.14
N ALA A 90 43.90 -51.26 0.88
CA ALA A 90 45.16 -51.64 1.49
C ALA A 90 45.28 -51.06 2.93
N THR A 91 45.25 -52.01 3.85
CA THR A 91 46.06 -52.18 5.09
C THR A 91 45.93 -51.13 6.22
N THR A 92 45.33 -51.58 7.30
CA THR A 92 45.58 -51.22 8.74
C THR A 92 46.87 -51.89 9.26
N PRO A 93 47.30 -51.64 10.48
CA PRO A 93 47.54 -50.44 11.29
C PRO A 93 48.91 -50.40 11.96
N GLU A 94 49.39 -49.28 12.45
CA GLU A 94 50.39 -49.29 13.51
C GLU A 94 50.00 -48.38 14.65
N VAL A 95 50.00 -48.99 15.82
CA VAL A 95 49.79 -48.41 17.14
C VAL A 95 51.03 -47.64 17.56
N ILE A 96 50.98 -46.33 17.68
CA ILE A 96 52.02 -45.54 18.36
C ILE A 96 51.45 -45.03 19.69
N LYS A 97 51.92 -45.60 20.75
CA LYS A 97 51.80 -45.07 22.09
C LYS A 97 52.62 -43.80 22.22
N SER A 98 52.03 -42.69 22.59
CA SER A 98 52.77 -41.53 23.08
C SER A 98 52.10 -40.99 24.31
N THR A 99 52.90 -41.04 25.31
CA THR A 99 52.78 -40.58 26.70
C THR A 99 52.29 -39.16 26.87
N ALA A 100 51.31 -39.00 27.76
CA ALA A 100 50.90 -37.70 28.27
C ALA A 100 51.82 -37.26 29.43
N PRO A 101 52.12 -35.99 29.59
CA PRO A 101 52.54 -35.46 30.88
C PRO A 101 51.35 -34.84 31.61
N THR A 102 51.14 -35.42 32.79
CA THR A 102 50.25 -34.93 33.83
C THR A 102 50.78 -33.62 34.42
N MET A 103 49.94 -32.55 34.31
CA MET A 103 50.16 -31.35 35.14
C MET A 103 49.21 -31.38 36.32
N GLU A 104 49.79 -31.58 37.50
CA GLU A 104 49.13 -31.41 38.79
C GLU A 104 48.77 -29.94 39.02
N VAL A 105 47.51 -29.69 39.30
CA VAL A 105 47.05 -28.43 39.90
C VAL A 105 46.85 -28.65 41.38
N LYS A 106 47.70 -28.02 42.19
CA LYS A 106 47.64 -27.99 43.61
C LYS A 106 46.44 -27.18 44.07
N ILE A 107 45.60 -27.83 44.91
CA ILE A 107 44.57 -27.23 45.73
C ILE A 107 45.13 -26.87 47.07
N PRO A 108 45.02 -25.64 47.60
CA PRO A 108 45.43 -25.36 48.99
C PRO A 108 44.36 -25.77 49.98
N PRO A 109 44.76 -26.18 51.26
CA PRO A 109 43.88 -26.84 52.20
C PRO A 109 42.99 -25.88 53.00
N LEU A 110 41.80 -26.38 53.35
CA LEU A 110 40.92 -25.80 54.38
C LEU A 110 41.56 -25.83 55.74
N VAL A 111 41.59 -24.67 56.39
CA VAL A 111 41.93 -24.56 57.83
C VAL A 111 40.62 -24.50 58.61
N SER A 112 40.44 -25.48 59.48
CA SER A 112 39.45 -25.55 60.55
C SER A 112 39.96 -24.88 61.81
N ALA A 113 39.17 -24.02 62.44
CA ALA A 113 39.36 -23.57 63.79
C ALA A 113 38.05 -23.64 64.59
N PRO A 114 38.13 -24.00 65.92
CA PRO A 114 36.99 -24.40 66.73
C PRO A 114 36.29 -23.22 67.44
N PRO A 115 35.11 -23.42 68.04
CA PRO A 115 34.30 -22.35 68.61
C PRO A 115 34.60 -22.06 70.07
N GLU A 116 34.53 -20.79 70.43
CA GLU A 116 34.49 -20.34 71.85
C GLU A 116 33.08 -19.85 72.23
N PRO A 117 32.73 -19.92 73.55
CA PRO A 117 31.36 -19.88 74.05
C PRO A 117 30.85 -18.45 74.35
N VAL A 118 29.63 -18.16 74.02
CA VAL A 118 28.97 -16.91 74.43
C VAL A 118 27.88 -17.21 75.48
N LYS A 119 27.92 -16.40 76.52
CA LYS A 119 27.07 -16.38 77.70
C LYS A 119 25.61 -16.15 77.42
N GLU A 120 24.77 -16.89 78.14
CA GLU A 120 23.31 -16.74 78.29
C GLU A 120 22.94 -15.38 78.86
N THR A 121 21.92 -14.78 78.24
CA THR A 121 21.05 -13.78 78.89
C THR A 121 19.61 -14.15 78.59
N ILE A 122 18.96 -14.61 79.62
CA ILE A 122 17.50 -14.96 79.64
C ILE A 122 16.69 -13.71 79.52
N LYS A 123 15.78 -13.65 78.56
CA LYS A 123 14.60 -12.77 78.57
C LYS A 123 13.37 -13.58 78.22
N GLU A 124 12.37 -13.37 79.02
CA GLU A 124 11.00 -13.86 79.08
C GLU A 124 10.35 -14.31 77.78
N ILE A 125 9.71 -15.45 77.86
CA ILE A 125 8.93 -16.13 76.83
C ILE A 125 7.48 -15.62 76.95
N GLU A 126 7.03 -14.88 75.90
CA GLU A 126 5.62 -14.79 75.60
C GLU A 126 5.19 -15.99 74.71
N PRO A 127 3.96 -16.54 74.90
CA PRO A 127 3.55 -17.76 74.21
C PRO A 127 3.36 -17.53 72.74
N PRO A 128 3.75 -18.47 71.86
CA PRO A 128 3.61 -18.32 70.40
C PRO A 128 2.15 -18.34 70.02
N LYS A 129 1.67 -17.26 69.33
CA LYS A 129 0.48 -17.29 68.52
C LYS A 129 0.65 -18.37 67.45
N VAL A 130 -0.11 -19.41 67.56
CA VAL A 130 -0.28 -20.44 66.54
C VAL A 130 -0.93 -19.77 65.31
N GLU A 131 -0.15 -19.36 64.34
CA GLU A 131 -0.63 -19.12 63.00
C GLU A 131 -1.12 -20.47 62.46
N VAL A 132 -2.42 -20.62 62.40
CA VAL A 132 -3.10 -21.69 61.65
C VAL A 132 -2.71 -21.48 60.18
N LYS A 133 -1.69 -22.18 59.71
CA LYS A 133 -1.48 -22.34 58.27
C LYS A 133 -2.72 -23.03 57.74
N GLU A 134 -3.54 -22.23 56.99
CA GLU A 134 -4.58 -22.79 56.13
C GLU A 134 -3.94 -23.88 55.26
N PRO A 135 -4.59 -25.04 55.12
CA PRO A 135 -4.06 -26.11 54.26
C PRO A 135 -3.95 -25.57 52.83
N GLU A 136 -2.72 -25.53 52.30
CA GLU A 136 -2.49 -25.33 50.87
C GLU A 136 -3.24 -26.45 50.12
N PHE A 137 -4.48 -26.15 49.73
CA PHE A 137 -5.20 -26.92 48.75
C PHE A 137 -4.38 -26.88 47.47
N LYS A 138 -3.80 -28.03 47.07
CA LYS A 138 -3.19 -28.18 45.75
C LYS A 138 -4.27 -27.87 44.74
N LYS A 139 -4.28 -26.61 44.21
CA LYS A 139 -5.19 -26.19 43.18
C LYS A 139 -5.04 -27.13 41.98
N LYS A 140 -6.10 -27.72 41.53
CA LYS A 140 -6.09 -28.53 40.30
C LYS A 140 -5.92 -27.62 39.10
N ASN A 141 -4.91 -27.83 38.29
CA ASN A 141 -4.70 -27.08 37.05
C ASN A 141 -5.71 -27.52 36.02
N ILE A 142 -6.43 -26.56 35.44
CA ILE A 142 -7.37 -26.78 34.34
C ILE A 142 -6.99 -25.88 33.17
N GLU A 143 -6.89 -26.46 31.98
CA GLU A 143 -6.70 -25.74 30.74
C GLU A 143 -8.05 -25.35 30.12
N LEU A 144 -8.26 -24.04 29.91
CA LEU A 144 -9.48 -23.49 29.39
C LEU A 144 -9.24 -22.82 28.02
N LYS A 145 -10.05 -23.17 27.02
CA LYS A 145 -10.09 -22.52 25.72
C LYS A 145 -11.07 -21.35 25.74
N PHE A 146 -10.64 -20.18 25.33
CA PHE A 146 -11.48 -18.97 25.19
C PHE A 146 -11.84 -18.75 23.71
N PRO A 147 -13.04 -18.20 23.43
CA PRO A 147 -14.12 -17.79 24.34
C PRO A 147 -14.88 -18.99 24.94
N ILE A 148 -15.25 -18.94 26.23
CA ILE A 148 -15.92 -20.03 26.91
C ILE A 148 -17.34 -19.62 27.35
N THR A 149 -18.32 -20.52 27.17
CA THR A 149 -19.69 -20.30 27.67
C THR A 149 -19.83 -20.78 29.11
N VAL A 150 -20.85 -20.28 29.82
CA VAL A 150 -21.18 -20.75 31.19
C VAL A 150 -21.39 -22.27 31.23
N LYS A 151 -22.01 -22.83 30.19
CA LYS A 151 -22.23 -24.28 30.05
C LYS A 151 -20.91 -25.06 29.93
N ASP A 152 -19.99 -24.58 29.08
CA ASP A 152 -18.72 -25.26 28.83
C ASP A 152 -17.80 -25.15 30.06
N LEU A 153 -17.80 -24.00 30.74
CA LEU A 153 -17.09 -23.81 32.00
C LEU A 153 -17.65 -24.75 33.08
N ALA A 154 -18.97 -24.93 33.16
CA ALA A 154 -19.60 -25.88 34.08
C ALA A 154 -19.16 -27.33 33.84
N LEU A 155 -19.10 -27.73 32.59
CA LEU A 155 -18.59 -29.07 32.20
C LEU A 155 -17.13 -29.26 32.60
N LYS A 156 -16.28 -28.26 32.36
CA LYS A 156 -14.85 -28.30 32.70
C LYS A 156 -14.59 -28.33 34.19
N LEU A 157 -15.35 -27.59 34.99
CA LEU A 157 -15.26 -27.56 36.45
C LEU A 157 -16.01 -28.72 37.12
N ALA A 158 -16.64 -29.60 36.34
CA ALA A 158 -17.50 -30.69 36.80
C ALA A 158 -18.61 -30.19 37.79
N GLN A 159 -19.14 -28.99 37.53
CA GLN A 159 -20.17 -28.34 38.33
C GLN A 159 -21.48 -28.16 37.54
N LYS A 160 -22.62 -28.05 38.25
CA LYS A 160 -23.88 -27.72 37.57
C LYS A 160 -23.87 -26.26 37.07
N PRO A 161 -24.39 -25.96 35.87
CA PRO A 161 -24.44 -24.59 35.34
C PRO A 161 -25.12 -23.60 36.30
N SER A 162 -26.13 -24.06 37.06
CA SER A 162 -26.83 -23.23 38.07
C SER A 162 -25.92 -22.76 39.20
N VAL A 163 -24.91 -23.56 39.59
CA VAL A 163 -23.94 -23.20 40.64
C VAL A 163 -23.00 -22.11 40.15
N ILE A 164 -22.56 -22.19 38.89
CA ILE A 164 -21.70 -21.17 38.28
C ILE A 164 -22.48 -19.87 38.08
N ILE A 165 -23.75 -19.94 37.63
CA ILE A 165 -24.61 -18.75 37.50
C ILE A 165 -24.78 -18.06 38.84
N LYS A 166 -25.00 -18.83 39.93
CA LYS A 166 -25.08 -18.27 41.27
C LYS A 166 -23.78 -17.59 41.69
N ALA A 167 -22.63 -18.21 41.42
CA ALA A 167 -21.31 -17.63 41.70
C ALA A 167 -21.06 -16.35 40.89
N LEU A 168 -21.55 -16.28 39.65
CA LEU A 168 -21.52 -15.08 38.81
C LEU A 168 -22.40 -13.96 39.34
N MET A 169 -23.62 -14.30 39.82
CA MET A 169 -24.52 -13.34 40.48
C MET A 169 -23.91 -12.74 41.75
N ASP A 170 -23.20 -13.56 42.56
CA ASP A 170 -22.48 -13.08 43.73
C ASP A 170 -21.40 -12.05 43.35
N MET A 171 -20.82 -12.18 42.15
CA MET A 171 -19.84 -11.24 41.58
C MET A 171 -20.48 -10.09 40.82
N LYS A 172 -21.81 -9.92 40.91
CA LYS A 172 -22.63 -8.90 40.21
C LYS A 172 -22.58 -9.03 38.67
N VAL A 173 -22.24 -10.19 38.16
CA VAL A 173 -22.22 -10.50 36.71
C VAL A 173 -23.48 -11.33 36.41
N MET A 174 -24.43 -10.78 35.62
CA MET A 174 -25.56 -11.54 35.13
C MET A 174 -25.23 -12.22 33.85
N ALA A 175 -25.19 -13.54 33.82
CA ALA A 175 -24.89 -14.32 32.63
C ALA A 175 -25.87 -15.49 32.45
N GLY A 176 -26.34 -15.66 31.22
CA GLY A 176 -27.17 -16.82 30.83
C GLY A 176 -26.30 -18.05 30.51
N ILE A 177 -26.94 -19.23 30.43
CA ILE A 177 -26.26 -20.52 30.25
C ILE A 177 -25.37 -20.55 28.99
N ASN A 178 -25.82 -19.92 27.91
CA ASN A 178 -25.10 -19.88 26.62
C ASN A 178 -24.27 -18.58 26.43
N GLN A 179 -24.21 -17.74 27.46
CA GLN A 179 -23.47 -16.50 27.37
C GLN A 179 -21.96 -16.74 27.49
N VAL A 180 -21.19 -16.07 26.67
CA VAL A 180 -19.73 -16.07 26.71
C VAL A 180 -19.27 -15.18 27.87
N LEU A 181 -18.33 -15.69 28.65
CA LEU A 181 -17.74 -15.01 29.81
C LEU A 181 -16.41 -14.33 29.42
N GLU A 182 -16.16 -13.21 30.08
CA GLU A 182 -14.87 -12.52 29.99
C GLU A 182 -13.76 -13.31 30.72
N GLU A 183 -12.55 -13.25 30.21
CA GLU A 183 -11.39 -14.03 30.72
C GLU A 183 -11.15 -13.81 32.22
N GLN A 184 -11.18 -12.55 32.68
CA GLN A 184 -11.00 -12.20 34.09
C GLN A 184 -12.07 -12.80 35.00
N VAL A 185 -13.31 -12.81 34.54
CA VAL A 185 -14.43 -13.38 35.29
C VAL A 185 -14.29 -14.90 35.43
N VAL A 186 -13.84 -15.57 34.36
CA VAL A 186 -13.60 -17.01 34.36
C VAL A 186 -12.47 -17.39 35.30
N LEU A 187 -11.36 -16.63 35.31
CA LEU A 187 -10.24 -16.86 36.22
C LEU A 187 -10.67 -16.74 37.68
N ASN A 188 -11.42 -15.69 38.01
CA ASN A 188 -11.95 -15.47 39.38
C ASN A 188 -12.92 -16.59 39.82
N ILE A 189 -13.72 -17.12 38.91
CA ILE A 189 -14.60 -18.26 39.19
C ILE A 189 -13.77 -19.51 39.45
N CYS A 190 -12.76 -19.80 38.62
CA CYS A 190 -11.90 -20.97 38.82
C CYS A 190 -11.17 -20.91 40.16
N ASP A 191 -10.64 -19.77 40.56
CA ASP A 191 -10.02 -19.57 41.87
C ASP A 191 -11.00 -19.79 43.01
N LYS A 192 -12.26 -19.30 42.88
CA LYS A 192 -13.31 -19.52 43.90
C LYS A 192 -13.67 -21.01 44.08
N PHE A 193 -13.55 -21.80 43.01
CA PHE A 193 -13.76 -23.26 43.08
C PHE A 193 -12.51 -24.09 43.33
N GLY A 194 -11.36 -23.45 43.64
CA GLY A 194 -10.10 -24.13 43.98
C GLY A 194 -9.35 -24.71 42.76
N TYR A 195 -9.59 -24.16 41.59
CA TYR A 195 -8.89 -24.53 40.36
C TYR A 195 -7.95 -23.39 39.91
N SER A 196 -6.73 -23.75 39.53
CA SER A 196 -5.85 -22.83 38.80
C SER A 196 -6.10 -22.96 37.31
N ALA A 197 -6.74 -21.95 36.74
CA ALA A 197 -7.03 -21.95 35.30
C ALA A 197 -5.84 -21.39 34.52
N THR A 198 -5.30 -22.21 33.63
CA THR A 198 -4.33 -21.79 32.59
C THR A 198 -5.03 -21.70 31.27
N LYS A 199 -4.73 -20.65 30.51
CA LYS A 199 -5.24 -20.50 29.15
C LYS A 199 -4.66 -21.63 28.31
N ALA A 200 -5.53 -22.50 27.77
CA ALA A 200 -5.09 -23.49 26.80
C ALA A 200 -4.57 -22.73 25.55
N PRO A 201 -3.43 -23.14 25.00
CA PRO A 201 -2.94 -22.52 23.77
C PRO A 201 -4.03 -22.61 22.69
N GLU A 202 -4.22 -21.51 21.95
CA GLU A 202 -5.17 -21.51 20.85
C GLU A 202 -4.77 -22.60 19.84
N ASP A 203 -5.77 -23.21 19.16
CA ASP A 203 -5.48 -24.23 18.13
C ASP A 203 -4.50 -23.73 17.07
N GLU A 204 -4.46 -22.40 16.87
CA GLU A 204 -3.51 -21.73 16.01
C GLU A 204 -2.09 -21.77 16.58
N GLU A 205 -1.90 -21.51 17.86
CA GLU A 205 -0.60 -21.60 18.54
C GLU A 205 -0.06 -23.03 18.55
N LEU A 206 -0.93 -24.02 18.74
CA LEU A 206 -0.56 -25.44 18.66
C LEU A 206 -0.16 -25.83 17.24
N ALA A 207 -0.88 -25.40 16.22
CA ALA A 207 -0.57 -25.68 14.83
C ALA A 207 0.73 -25.01 14.37
N LEU A 208 1.01 -23.81 14.91
CA LEU A 208 2.22 -23.03 14.61
C LEU A 208 3.38 -23.33 15.58
N SER A 209 3.18 -24.16 16.59
CA SER A 209 4.20 -24.49 17.61
C SER A 209 5.52 -24.97 17.00
N ILE A 210 5.46 -25.73 15.91
CA ILE A 210 6.65 -26.24 15.19
C ILE A 210 7.51 -25.08 14.67
N HIS A 211 6.86 -24.00 14.20
CA HIS A 211 7.54 -22.82 13.66
C HIS A 211 8.10 -21.90 14.77
N ASN A 212 7.49 -21.92 15.96
CA ASN A 212 7.86 -21.08 17.09
C ASN A 212 8.92 -21.73 18.01
N GLN A 213 9.18 -23.03 17.84
CA GLN A 213 10.25 -23.71 18.61
C GLN A 213 11.61 -23.15 18.22
N ILE A 214 12.41 -22.80 19.23
CA ILE A 214 13.81 -22.38 19.04
C ILE A 214 14.60 -23.54 18.48
N ASP A 215 15.30 -23.30 17.38
CA ASP A 215 16.11 -24.31 16.71
C ASP A 215 17.39 -24.60 17.51
N ALA A 216 17.71 -25.87 17.69
CA ALA A 216 19.00 -26.25 18.28
C ALA A 216 20.15 -25.81 17.34
N PRO A 217 21.26 -25.27 17.89
CA PRO A 217 22.37 -24.74 17.08
C PRO A 217 22.94 -25.70 16.04
N ALA A 218 22.79 -27.01 16.27
CA ALA A 218 23.25 -28.05 15.35
C ALA A 218 22.48 -28.12 14.02
N PHE A 219 21.24 -27.60 13.98
CA PHE A 219 20.41 -27.57 12.75
C PHE A 219 20.46 -26.26 12.00
N LEU A 220 21.05 -25.23 12.60
CA LEU A 220 21.18 -23.92 11.98
C LEU A 220 22.30 -23.92 10.96
N LYS A 221 22.00 -23.53 9.72
CA LYS A 221 22.95 -23.33 8.63
C LYS A 221 23.00 -21.84 8.25
N PRO A 222 24.14 -21.34 7.79
CA PRO A 222 24.19 -20.00 7.20
C PRO A 222 23.18 -19.87 6.06
N ARG A 223 22.48 -18.75 5.99
CA ARG A 223 21.59 -18.40 4.88
C ARG A 223 22.07 -17.14 4.17
N PHE A 224 21.67 -16.98 2.95
CA PHE A 224 21.98 -15.80 2.16
C PHE A 224 21.24 -14.57 2.68
N PRO A 225 21.85 -13.37 2.54
CA PRO A 225 21.18 -12.14 2.92
C PRO A 225 20.03 -11.78 1.98
N ILE A 226 19.00 -11.17 2.55
CA ILE A 226 17.91 -10.54 1.84
C ILE A 226 18.16 -9.03 1.92
N VAL A 227 18.28 -8.36 0.79
CA VAL A 227 18.73 -6.97 0.67
C VAL A 227 17.69 -6.15 -0.06
N THR A 228 17.27 -5.03 0.51
CA THR A 228 16.33 -4.11 -0.15
C THR A 228 17.03 -2.86 -0.65
N PHE A 229 16.81 -2.50 -1.92
CA PHE A 229 17.19 -1.19 -2.46
C PHE A 229 16.14 -0.14 -2.09
N MET A 230 16.60 0.95 -1.46
CA MET A 230 15.77 2.09 -1.08
C MET A 230 16.39 3.40 -1.52
N GLY A 231 15.59 4.46 -1.60
CA GLY A 231 16.06 5.80 -1.98
C GLY A 231 15.05 6.53 -2.86
N HIS A 232 15.42 7.74 -3.27
CA HIS A 232 14.55 8.63 -4.05
C HIS A 232 14.25 8.08 -5.45
N VAL A 233 13.18 8.59 -6.08
CA VAL A 233 12.89 8.37 -7.51
C VAL A 233 14.08 8.87 -8.33
N ASP A 234 14.35 8.25 -9.47
CA ASP A 234 15.44 8.58 -10.41
C ASP A 234 16.88 8.51 -9.85
N HIS A 235 17.10 8.06 -8.61
CA HIS A 235 18.45 7.81 -8.09
C HIS A 235 19.10 6.55 -8.68
N GLY A 236 18.36 5.79 -9.48
CA GLY A 236 18.87 4.65 -10.24
C GLY A 236 18.87 3.32 -9.49
N LYS A 237 17.94 3.09 -8.57
CA LYS A 237 17.77 1.80 -7.86
C LYS A 237 17.60 0.64 -8.82
N THR A 238 16.55 0.69 -9.65
CA THR A 238 16.23 -0.35 -10.64
C THR A 238 17.31 -0.49 -11.69
N SER A 239 17.93 0.63 -12.13
CA SER A 239 19.07 0.60 -13.07
C SER A 239 20.30 -0.08 -12.46
N LEU A 240 20.56 0.12 -11.16
CA LEU A 240 21.65 -0.54 -10.45
C LEU A 240 21.37 -2.05 -10.34
N LEU A 241 20.14 -2.42 -10.01
CA LEU A 241 19.72 -3.81 -9.97
C LEU A 241 19.80 -4.48 -11.33
N ASP A 242 19.38 -3.79 -12.40
CA ASP A 242 19.50 -4.27 -13.78
C ASP A 242 20.96 -4.51 -14.18
N SER A 243 21.86 -3.61 -13.77
CA SER A 243 23.30 -3.76 -14.01
C SER A 243 23.88 -4.99 -13.28
N ILE A 244 23.45 -5.23 -12.03
CA ILE A 244 23.82 -6.42 -11.24
C ILE A 244 23.32 -7.71 -11.91
N ARG A 245 22.05 -7.72 -12.35
CA ARG A 245 21.41 -8.88 -13.00
C ARG A 245 21.78 -9.06 -14.46
N LYS A 246 22.36 -8.05 -15.09
CA LYS A 246 22.56 -7.96 -16.56
C LYS A 246 21.23 -8.08 -17.32
N THR A 247 20.19 -7.41 -16.81
CA THR A 247 18.83 -7.33 -17.37
C THR A 247 18.48 -5.89 -17.74
N LYS A 248 17.30 -5.68 -18.30
CA LYS A 248 16.80 -4.36 -18.72
C LYS A 248 15.33 -4.19 -18.29
N VAL A 249 15.02 -4.45 -17.03
CA VAL A 249 13.67 -4.38 -16.50
C VAL A 249 13.18 -2.92 -16.47
N ALA A 250 14.03 -1.98 -16.08
CA ALA A 250 13.70 -0.55 -16.05
C ALA A 250 13.24 0.01 -17.42
N GLU A 251 13.77 -0.51 -18.54
CA GLU A 251 13.32 -0.11 -19.89
C GLU A 251 11.93 -0.66 -20.24
N SER A 252 11.50 -1.74 -19.62
CA SER A 252 10.21 -2.42 -19.88
C SER A 252 9.07 -1.95 -18.98
N GLU A 253 9.37 -1.28 -17.87
CA GLU A 253 8.36 -0.76 -16.95
C GLU A 253 7.68 0.51 -17.48
N HIS A 254 6.35 0.62 -17.28
CA HIS A 254 5.59 1.77 -17.71
C HIS A 254 6.04 3.04 -16.99
N GLY A 255 6.38 4.07 -17.76
CA GLY A 255 6.92 5.32 -17.22
C GLY A 255 8.36 5.25 -16.75
N GLY A 256 9.07 4.11 -16.92
CA GLY A 256 10.46 3.93 -16.49
C GLY A 256 10.64 3.95 -14.95
N ILE A 257 9.59 3.70 -14.21
CA ILE A 257 9.58 3.69 -12.73
C ILE A 257 9.06 2.36 -12.20
N THR A 258 9.71 1.84 -11.17
CA THR A 258 9.25 0.63 -10.48
C THR A 258 8.01 0.94 -9.65
N GLN A 259 6.93 0.17 -9.85
CA GLN A 259 5.64 0.32 -9.18
C GLN A 259 5.23 -0.94 -8.39
N HIS A 260 5.98 -2.02 -8.47
CA HIS A 260 5.79 -3.27 -7.75
C HIS A 260 7.00 -3.63 -6.90
N ILE A 261 6.83 -4.53 -5.92
CA ILE A 261 7.99 -5.10 -5.22
C ILE A 261 8.56 -6.23 -6.08
N GLY A 262 9.69 -5.97 -6.73
CA GLY A 262 10.44 -6.98 -7.44
C GLY A 262 11.35 -7.77 -6.50
N ALA A 263 11.41 -9.09 -6.65
CA ALA A 263 12.38 -9.91 -5.94
C ALA A 263 13.26 -10.67 -6.94
N CYS A 264 14.55 -10.70 -6.72
CA CYS A 264 15.47 -11.41 -7.59
C CYS A 264 16.65 -12.01 -6.85
N ARG A 265 17.15 -13.12 -7.36
CA ARG A 265 18.29 -13.82 -6.82
C ARG A 265 19.51 -13.62 -7.71
N VAL A 266 20.64 -13.24 -7.09
CA VAL A 266 21.93 -13.07 -7.77
C VAL A 266 22.93 -14.05 -7.19
N ILE A 267 23.54 -14.85 -8.05
CA ILE A 267 24.55 -15.85 -7.69
C ILE A 267 25.91 -15.27 -7.98
N LEU A 268 26.76 -15.18 -6.98
CA LEU A 268 28.11 -14.67 -7.03
C LEU A 268 29.13 -15.78 -6.74
N PRO A 269 30.39 -15.65 -7.12
CA PRO A 269 31.42 -16.63 -6.78
C PRO A 269 31.56 -16.88 -5.27
N ASN A 270 31.35 -15.84 -4.47
CA ASN A 270 31.55 -15.85 -3.02
C ASN A 270 30.26 -16.05 -2.22
N GLY A 271 29.11 -16.23 -2.86
CA GLY A 271 27.82 -16.41 -2.19
C GLY A 271 26.64 -16.02 -3.07
N GLU A 272 25.49 -15.97 -2.46
CA GLU A 272 24.24 -15.57 -3.12
C GLU A 272 23.58 -14.43 -2.35
N ILE A 273 22.84 -13.57 -3.05
CA ILE A 273 22.09 -12.46 -2.47
C ILE A 273 20.69 -12.45 -3.06
N THR A 274 19.69 -12.30 -2.23
CA THR A 274 18.31 -12.04 -2.69
C THR A 274 18.03 -10.55 -2.57
N PHE A 275 17.82 -9.89 -3.68
CA PHE A 275 17.50 -8.48 -3.74
C PHE A 275 15.99 -8.26 -3.83
N LEU A 276 15.51 -7.24 -3.11
CA LEU A 276 14.15 -6.71 -3.23
C LEU A 276 14.26 -5.28 -3.78
N ASP A 277 13.60 -5.03 -4.89
CA ASP A 277 13.43 -3.67 -5.43
C ASP A 277 12.15 -3.06 -4.89
N THR A 278 12.23 -1.83 -4.38
CA THR A 278 11.07 -1.12 -3.86
C THR A 278 10.83 0.19 -4.61
N PRO A 279 9.55 0.52 -4.88
CA PRO A 279 9.21 1.78 -5.53
C PRO A 279 9.72 2.98 -4.75
N GLY A 280 10.33 3.95 -5.43
CA GLY A 280 10.86 5.17 -4.81
C GLY A 280 9.80 6.22 -4.49
N HIS A 281 8.64 6.17 -5.17
CA HIS A 281 7.60 7.19 -5.10
C HIS A 281 6.89 7.24 -3.73
N GLU A 282 6.54 8.43 -3.27
CA GLU A 282 5.84 8.70 -2.01
C GLU A 282 4.54 7.89 -1.82
N ALA A 283 3.81 7.63 -2.90
CA ALA A 283 2.60 6.80 -2.86
C ALA A 283 2.83 5.38 -2.29
N PHE A 284 4.05 4.85 -2.38
CA PHE A 284 4.39 3.48 -2.00
C PHE A 284 5.10 3.36 -0.65
N THR A 285 4.80 4.25 0.30
CA THR A 285 5.38 4.24 1.66
C THR A 285 5.20 2.89 2.37
N ALA A 286 4.01 2.27 2.27
CA ALA A 286 3.75 0.95 2.87
C ALA A 286 4.63 -0.15 2.26
N MET A 287 4.92 -0.10 0.96
CA MET A 287 5.82 -1.06 0.31
C MET A 287 7.26 -0.89 0.80
N ARG A 288 7.75 0.36 1.02
CA ARG A 288 9.08 0.62 1.60
C ARG A 288 9.18 0.14 3.03
N ALA A 289 8.19 0.44 3.88
CA ALA A 289 8.13 -0.05 5.25
C ALA A 289 8.17 -1.58 5.31
N ARG A 290 7.40 -2.23 4.44
CA ARG A 290 7.39 -3.69 4.28
C ARG A 290 8.75 -4.20 3.82
N GLY A 291 9.35 -3.60 2.79
CA GLY A 291 10.69 -3.93 2.32
C GLY A 291 11.71 -3.90 3.45
N ALA A 292 11.74 -2.82 4.27
CA ALA A 292 12.64 -2.72 5.42
C ALA A 292 12.41 -3.80 6.47
N SER A 293 11.14 -4.10 6.80
CA SER A 293 10.81 -5.04 7.89
C SER A 293 11.10 -6.51 7.56
N ILE A 294 11.26 -6.85 6.28
CA ILE A 294 11.44 -8.24 5.83
C ILE A 294 12.91 -8.56 5.56
N THR A 295 13.76 -7.53 5.34
CA THR A 295 15.15 -7.67 4.91
C THR A 295 16.16 -7.66 6.05
N ASP A 296 17.36 -8.13 5.75
CA ASP A 296 18.50 -8.18 6.68
C ASP A 296 19.38 -6.94 6.54
N ILE A 297 19.49 -6.38 5.31
CA ILE A 297 20.32 -5.23 4.99
C ILE A 297 19.53 -4.31 4.05
N VAL A 298 19.64 -3.00 4.26
CA VAL A 298 19.11 -1.99 3.35
C VAL A 298 20.25 -1.31 2.61
N VAL A 299 20.19 -1.28 1.28
CA VAL A 299 21.08 -0.48 0.44
C VAL A 299 20.38 0.81 0.07
N LEU A 300 20.85 1.91 0.64
CA LEU A 300 20.36 3.25 0.38
C LEU A 300 21.04 3.84 -0.84
N VAL A 301 20.33 3.98 -1.95
CA VAL A 301 20.85 4.54 -3.19
C VAL A 301 20.65 6.04 -3.20
N VAL A 302 21.76 6.79 -3.30
CA VAL A 302 21.76 8.25 -3.37
C VAL A 302 22.51 8.69 -4.61
N ALA A 303 21.89 9.53 -5.43
CA ALA A 303 22.55 10.05 -6.62
C ALA A 303 23.57 11.15 -6.25
N ALA A 304 24.78 11.08 -6.80
CA ALA A 304 25.88 12.01 -6.50
C ALA A 304 25.63 13.44 -7.00
N ASP A 305 24.77 13.61 -8.02
CA ASP A 305 24.36 14.89 -8.58
C ASP A 305 23.25 15.59 -7.76
N ASP A 306 22.26 14.82 -7.29
CA ASP A 306 21.07 15.35 -6.60
C ASP A 306 21.28 15.48 -5.08
N GLY A 307 21.95 14.49 -4.47
CA GLY A 307 22.15 14.44 -3.01
C GLY A 307 20.97 13.81 -2.25
N VAL A 308 20.86 14.13 -0.96
CA VAL A 308 19.81 13.56 -0.09
C VAL A 308 18.48 14.29 -0.28
N MET A 309 17.48 13.55 -0.77
CA MET A 309 16.14 14.02 -1.06
C MET A 309 15.14 13.59 0.04
N PRO A 310 13.90 14.17 0.10
CA PRO A 310 12.93 13.83 1.14
C PRO A 310 12.63 12.33 1.27
N GLN A 311 12.47 11.63 0.14
CA GLN A 311 12.21 10.18 0.14
C GLN A 311 13.44 9.37 0.58
N THR A 312 14.65 9.91 0.44
CA THR A 312 15.87 9.31 1.01
C THR A 312 15.83 9.34 2.54
N ARG A 313 15.34 10.44 3.13
CA ARG A 313 15.15 10.55 4.59
C ARG A 313 14.11 9.56 5.09
N GLU A 314 12.97 9.48 4.40
CA GLU A 314 11.92 8.50 4.69
C GLU A 314 12.48 7.05 4.65
N ALA A 315 13.31 6.72 3.66
CA ALA A 315 13.95 5.41 3.56
C ALA A 315 14.87 5.11 4.75
N ILE A 316 15.63 6.11 5.21
CA ILE A 316 16.48 6.01 6.42
C ILE A 316 15.63 5.75 7.66
N ASP A 317 14.52 6.47 7.81
CA ASP A 317 13.63 6.32 8.96
C ASP A 317 12.96 4.94 8.98
N HIS A 318 12.56 4.39 7.83
CA HIS A 318 12.04 3.02 7.72
C HIS A 318 13.09 1.97 8.09
N ALA A 319 14.32 2.11 7.59
CA ALA A 319 15.40 1.18 7.92
C ALA A 319 15.75 1.20 9.43
N ARG A 320 15.76 2.39 10.05
CA ARG A 320 15.98 2.55 11.50
C ARG A 320 14.83 1.98 12.32
N ALA A 321 13.58 2.23 11.91
CA ALA A 321 12.41 1.67 12.58
C ALA A 321 12.40 0.13 12.53
N ALA A 322 12.93 -0.45 11.46
CA ALA A 322 13.10 -1.89 11.30
C ALA A 322 14.35 -2.44 12.05
N GLY A 323 15.27 -1.57 12.50
CA GLY A 323 16.51 -1.98 13.15
C GLY A 323 17.53 -2.65 12.23
N VAL A 324 17.47 -2.35 10.91
CA VAL A 324 18.28 -3.00 9.88
C VAL A 324 19.50 -2.14 9.54
N PRO A 325 20.71 -2.72 9.37
CA PRO A 325 21.90 -1.99 8.94
C PRO A 325 21.73 -1.38 7.56
N ILE A 326 22.34 -0.20 7.37
CA ILE A 326 22.23 0.59 6.15
C ILE A 326 23.62 0.67 5.48
N ILE A 327 23.72 0.21 4.24
CA ILE A 327 24.84 0.43 3.35
C ILE A 327 24.44 1.53 2.37
N VAL A 328 25.30 2.52 2.15
CA VAL A 328 25.01 3.62 1.21
C VAL A 328 25.72 3.40 -0.10
N ALA A 329 24.95 3.33 -1.19
CA ALA A 329 25.45 3.32 -2.56
C ALA A 329 25.30 4.71 -3.18
N ILE A 330 26.42 5.44 -3.34
CA ILE A 330 26.43 6.75 -4.00
C ILE A 330 26.53 6.52 -5.50
N ASN A 331 25.39 6.65 -6.18
CA ASN A 331 25.24 6.32 -7.61
C ASN A 331 25.46 7.55 -8.52
N LYS A 332 25.60 7.30 -9.82
CA LYS A 332 25.81 8.30 -10.90
C LYS A 332 27.13 9.06 -10.77
N ILE A 333 28.18 8.41 -10.30
CA ILE A 333 29.53 9.02 -10.21
C ILE A 333 30.11 9.37 -11.58
N ASP A 334 29.57 8.80 -12.65
CA ASP A 334 29.92 9.08 -14.04
C ASP A 334 29.50 10.47 -14.54
N LYS A 335 28.62 11.16 -13.81
CA LYS A 335 28.17 12.49 -14.21
C LYS A 335 29.17 13.58 -13.82
N PRO A 336 29.38 14.61 -14.70
CA PRO A 336 30.31 15.70 -14.40
C PRO A 336 29.91 16.58 -13.22
N GLN A 337 28.64 16.50 -12.81
CA GLN A 337 28.10 17.26 -11.66
C GLN A 337 28.12 16.44 -10.36
N ALA A 338 28.65 15.23 -10.38
CA ALA A 338 28.74 14.36 -9.23
C ALA A 338 29.60 15.00 -8.11
N ASN A 339 29.05 15.05 -6.89
CA ASN A 339 29.74 15.57 -5.73
C ASN A 339 29.57 14.67 -4.52
N ILE A 340 30.49 13.73 -4.37
CA ILE A 340 30.48 12.69 -3.34
C ILE A 340 30.59 13.30 -1.95
N ASP A 341 31.46 14.30 -1.75
CA ASP A 341 31.68 14.93 -0.44
C ASP A 341 30.44 15.67 0.04
N ARG A 342 29.69 16.30 -0.85
CA ARG A 342 28.41 16.93 -0.52
C ARG A 342 27.42 15.88 -0.01
N VAL A 343 27.31 14.72 -0.66
CA VAL A 343 26.42 13.65 -0.24
C VAL A 343 26.83 13.08 1.10
N LYS A 344 28.14 12.81 1.32
CA LYS A 344 28.66 12.34 2.61
C LYS A 344 28.38 13.33 3.76
N LYS A 345 28.48 14.65 3.51
CA LYS A 345 28.10 15.68 4.51
C LYS A 345 26.63 15.62 4.87
N GLN A 346 25.74 15.57 3.87
CA GLN A 346 24.31 15.48 4.10
C GLN A 346 23.91 14.19 4.83
N LEU A 347 24.57 13.07 4.57
CA LEU A 347 24.36 11.81 5.28
C LEU A 347 24.85 11.89 6.73
N ALA A 348 26.00 12.55 6.98
CA ALA A 348 26.51 12.77 8.34
C ALA A 348 25.54 13.62 9.20
N GLU A 349 24.86 14.63 8.61
CA GLU A 349 23.80 15.40 9.27
C GLU A 349 22.62 14.50 9.70
N LEU A 350 22.43 13.37 9.02
CA LEU A 350 21.41 12.37 9.34
C LEU A 350 21.95 11.22 10.21
N ASN A 351 23.10 11.37 10.87
CA ASN A 351 23.77 10.36 11.67
C ASN A 351 24.14 9.08 10.89
N LEU A 352 24.47 9.22 9.60
CA LEU A 352 25.03 8.18 8.75
C LEU A 352 26.43 8.63 8.30
N THR A 353 27.36 8.70 9.26
CA THR A 353 28.73 9.12 8.97
C THR A 353 29.46 7.95 8.28
N ALA A 354 30.09 8.25 7.13
CA ALA A 354 30.87 7.30 6.37
C ALA A 354 32.09 6.76 7.15
N GLU A 355 32.49 5.54 6.89
CA GLU A 355 33.67 4.93 7.51
C GLU A 355 34.95 5.74 7.25
N ASP A 356 35.15 6.27 6.05
CA ASP A 356 36.28 7.15 5.68
C ASP A 356 36.38 8.39 6.57
N TRP A 357 35.25 8.81 7.20
CA TRP A 357 35.18 9.96 8.09
C TRP A 357 35.13 9.55 9.58
N GLY A 358 35.47 8.28 9.88
CA GLY A 358 35.47 7.74 11.23
C GLY A 358 34.09 7.33 11.76
N GLY A 359 33.11 7.17 10.87
CA GLY A 359 31.78 6.67 11.18
C GLY A 359 31.67 5.14 11.17
N LYS A 360 30.43 4.65 11.12
CA LYS A 360 30.12 3.20 11.09
C LYS A 360 29.36 2.80 9.82
N THR A 361 29.04 3.73 8.94
CA THR A 361 28.22 3.45 7.76
C THR A 361 29.11 3.15 6.58
N ILE A 362 28.96 1.96 6.01
CA ILE A 362 29.62 1.56 4.77
C ILE A 362 29.10 2.43 3.64
N THR A 363 30.01 3.07 2.90
CA THR A 363 29.66 3.91 1.75
C THR A 363 30.46 3.46 0.54
N VAL A 364 29.76 3.11 -0.55
CA VAL A 364 30.35 2.63 -1.80
C VAL A 364 29.97 3.57 -2.94
N ASN A 365 30.94 3.97 -3.75
CA ASN A 365 30.71 4.81 -4.92
C ASN A 365 30.45 3.93 -6.13
N VAL A 366 29.28 4.10 -6.78
CA VAL A 366 28.86 3.23 -7.88
C VAL A 366 28.36 4.02 -9.09
N SER A 367 28.47 3.41 -10.27
CA SER A 367 27.77 3.85 -11.46
C SER A 367 27.01 2.69 -12.07
N ALA A 368 25.68 2.74 -11.98
CA ALA A 368 24.82 1.75 -12.63
C ALA A 368 24.99 1.72 -14.15
N LYS A 369 25.46 2.83 -14.76
CA LYS A 369 25.64 2.96 -16.20
C LYS A 369 26.95 2.34 -16.70
N THR A 370 28.05 2.57 -16.00
CA THR A 370 29.39 2.08 -16.39
C THR A 370 29.70 0.72 -15.79
N GLY A 371 29.00 0.33 -14.71
CA GLY A 371 29.28 -0.88 -13.94
C GLY A 371 30.35 -0.69 -12.87
N GLU A 372 30.90 0.51 -12.72
CA GLU A 372 31.97 0.82 -11.78
C GLU A 372 31.46 0.72 -10.32
N GLY A 373 32.28 0.11 -9.43
CA GLY A 373 31.97 -0.02 -7.99
C GLY A 373 30.90 -1.06 -7.66
N ILE A 374 30.29 -1.75 -8.63
CA ILE A 374 29.23 -2.73 -8.36
C ILE A 374 29.77 -3.96 -7.65
N ASP A 375 30.91 -4.49 -8.09
CA ASP A 375 31.51 -5.68 -7.46
C ASP A 375 31.91 -5.36 -6.01
N GLU A 376 32.44 -4.17 -5.74
CA GLU A 376 32.76 -3.69 -4.39
C GLU A 376 31.50 -3.60 -3.51
N LEU A 377 30.40 -3.07 -4.05
CA LEU A 377 29.12 -3.03 -3.33
C LEU A 377 28.64 -4.43 -2.95
N LEU A 378 28.75 -5.39 -3.85
CA LEU A 378 28.34 -6.77 -3.62
C LEU A 378 29.21 -7.46 -2.56
N GLU A 379 30.54 -7.20 -2.57
CA GLU A 379 31.46 -7.70 -1.54
C GLU A 379 31.14 -7.09 -0.18
N MET A 380 30.88 -5.79 -0.08
CA MET A 380 30.51 -5.14 1.17
C MET A 380 29.19 -5.67 1.73
N ILE A 381 28.19 -5.96 0.89
CA ILE A 381 26.93 -6.59 1.31
C ILE A 381 27.20 -7.99 1.90
N LEU A 382 28.03 -8.81 1.26
CA LEU A 382 28.36 -10.13 1.74
C LEU A 382 29.16 -10.09 3.05
N LEU A 383 30.06 -9.11 3.20
CA LEU A 383 30.83 -8.90 4.41
C LEU A 383 29.92 -8.53 5.60
N GLU A 384 29.01 -7.57 5.41
CA GLU A 384 28.02 -7.17 6.41
C GLU A 384 27.13 -8.36 6.79
N ALA A 385 26.68 -9.15 5.79
CA ALA A 385 25.90 -10.35 6.04
C ALA A 385 26.62 -11.41 6.88
N GLN A 386 27.94 -11.54 6.72
CA GLN A 386 28.77 -12.41 7.56
C GLN A 386 28.86 -11.91 9.00
N MET A 387 28.98 -10.59 9.18
CA MET A 387 28.99 -9.98 10.52
C MET A 387 27.67 -10.16 11.26
N LEU A 388 26.55 -10.19 10.53
CA LEU A 388 25.21 -10.45 11.08
C LEU A 388 24.97 -11.93 11.44
N GLU A 389 25.87 -12.85 11.05
CA GLU A 389 25.75 -14.29 11.30
C GLU A 389 24.37 -14.86 10.94
N LEU A 390 23.83 -14.55 9.75
CA LEU A 390 22.52 -14.97 9.33
C LEU A 390 22.37 -16.49 9.27
N LYS A 391 21.48 -17.06 10.08
CA LYS A 391 21.26 -18.50 10.20
C LYS A 391 19.80 -18.87 10.01
N ALA A 392 19.54 -20.03 9.39
CA ALA A 392 18.20 -20.62 9.28
C ALA A 392 18.29 -22.14 9.32
N ASN A 393 17.17 -22.80 9.61
CA ASN A 393 17.06 -24.25 9.64
C ASN A 393 16.35 -24.75 8.39
N PRO A 394 17.04 -25.24 7.34
CA PRO A 394 16.41 -25.69 6.09
C PRO A 394 15.57 -26.95 6.26
N ASN A 395 15.73 -27.70 7.36
CA ASN A 395 15.03 -28.96 7.58
C ASN A 395 13.60 -28.78 8.16
N LYS A 396 13.25 -27.57 8.59
CA LYS A 396 11.90 -27.25 9.06
C LYS A 396 10.92 -27.02 7.89
N PRO A 397 9.61 -27.17 8.14
CA PRO A 397 8.59 -26.64 7.22
C PRO A 397 8.80 -25.14 7.03
N ALA A 398 8.54 -24.62 5.82
CA ALA A 398 8.80 -23.23 5.52
C ALA A 398 7.92 -22.27 6.32
N LYS A 399 8.55 -21.14 6.70
CA LYS A 399 7.93 -19.94 7.24
C LYS A 399 8.49 -18.74 6.50
N GLY A 400 7.65 -17.77 6.19
CA GLY A 400 8.10 -16.54 5.52
C GLY A 400 6.97 -15.55 5.35
N VAL A 401 7.11 -14.65 4.38
CA VAL A 401 6.21 -13.52 4.17
C VAL A 401 5.76 -13.46 2.70
N VAL A 402 4.53 -13.02 2.48
CA VAL A 402 3.98 -12.70 1.16
C VAL A 402 4.52 -11.34 0.73
N LEU A 403 5.29 -11.30 -0.34
CA LEU A 403 5.77 -10.05 -0.92
C LEU A 403 4.65 -9.36 -1.70
N GLU A 404 4.01 -10.13 -2.59
CA GLU A 404 3.00 -9.63 -3.49
C GLU A 404 2.01 -10.74 -3.87
N ALA A 405 0.78 -10.37 -4.27
CA ALA A 405 -0.20 -11.30 -4.74
C ALA A 405 -1.04 -10.70 -5.88
N LYS A 406 -1.26 -11.50 -6.93
CA LYS A 406 -1.97 -11.10 -8.15
C LYS A 406 -2.96 -12.17 -8.60
N LEU A 407 -3.95 -11.76 -9.38
CA LEU A 407 -4.89 -12.66 -10.05
C LEU A 407 -4.51 -12.79 -11.52
N SER A 408 -4.01 -13.96 -11.91
CA SER A 408 -3.62 -14.22 -13.31
C SER A 408 -4.72 -14.93 -14.08
N LYS A 409 -5.01 -14.46 -15.30
CA LYS A 409 -5.95 -15.15 -16.22
C LYS A 409 -5.44 -16.57 -16.52
N GLY A 410 -6.25 -17.59 -16.23
CA GLY A 410 -5.93 -19.00 -16.46
C GLY A 410 -5.10 -19.70 -15.40
N LYS A 411 -4.27 -18.99 -14.61
CA LYS A 411 -3.50 -19.57 -13.50
C LYS A 411 -4.22 -19.41 -12.13
N GLY A 412 -5.15 -18.45 -12.01
CA GLY A 412 -5.81 -18.10 -10.76
C GLY A 412 -4.94 -17.24 -9.83
N PRO A 413 -5.13 -17.34 -8.50
CA PRO A 413 -4.30 -16.62 -7.54
C PRO A 413 -2.83 -17.05 -7.63
N VAL A 414 -1.94 -16.08 -7.79
CA VAL A 414 -0.48 -16.22 -7.82
C VAL A 414 0.08 -15.33 -6.72
N SER A 415 0.93 -15.88 -5.87
CA SER A 415 1.54 -15.12 -4.78
C SER A 415 3.06 -15.29 -4.82
N THR A 416 3.78 -14.19 -4.65
CA THR A 416 5.23 -14.19 -4.49
C THR A 416 5.55 -14.30 -3.00
N LEU A 417 6.21 -15.38 -2.63
CA LEU A 417 6.56 -15.72 -1.25
C LEU A 417 8.05 -15.59 -1.05
N LEU A 418 8.47 -14.97 0.06
CA LEU A 418 9.85 -14.93 0.52
C LEU A 418 10.02 -15.87 1.71
N ILE A 419 10.85 -16.88 1.58
CA ILE A 419 11.10 -17.87 2.61
C ILE A 419 12.16 -17.32 3.57
N GLN A 420 11.81 -17.18 4.85
CA GLN A 420 12.73 -16.72 5.89
C GLN A 420 13.40 -17.89 6.63
N ASN A 421 12.67 -18.97 6.85
CA ASN A 421 13.16 -20.15 7.54
C ASN A 421 12.47 -21.41 6.99
N GLY A 422 13.14 -22.54 7.00
CA GLY A 422 12.62 -23.80 6.51
C GLY A 422 12.71 -23.95 4.99
N SER A 423 12.20 -25.05 4.46
CA SER A 423 12.12 -25.32 3.02
C SER A 423 10.68 -25.53 2.61
N LEU A 424 10.32 -25.00 1.43
CA LEU A 424 9.02 -25.13 0.79
C LEU A 424 9.12 -26.10 -0.38
N ARG A 425 8.19 -27.05 -0.45
CA ARG A 425 8.19 -28.09 -1.48
C ARG A 425 6.89 -28.13 -2.26
N LEU A 426 6.98 -28.62 -3.46
CA LEU A 426 5.82 -28.87 -4.30
C LEU A 426 4.88 -29.87 -3.59
N GLY A 427 3.60 -29.50 -3.48
CA GLY A 427 2.59 -30.31 -2.80
C GLY A 427 2.36 -29.99 -1.33
N ASP A 428 3.15 -29.12 -0.74
CA ASP A 428 2.97 -28.67 0.65
C ASP A 428 1.63 -27.93 0.83
N HIS A 429 1.07 -28.06 2.03
CA HIS A 429 -0.12 -27.31 2.45
C HIS A 429 0.32 -26.04 3.17
N ILE A 430 -0.09 -24.88 2.65
CA ILE A 430 0.27 -23.58 3.22
C ILE A 430 -0.97 -22.83 3.67
N ILE A 431 -0.76 -22.02 4.71
CA ILE A 431 -1.65 -20.94 5.10
C ILE A 431 -0.91 -19.63 4.93
N ALA A 432 -1.51 -18.67 4.25
CA ALA A 432 -0.98 -17.33 4.03
C ALA A 432 -2.07 -16.31 4.40
N GLY A 433 -1.87 -15.55 5.48
CA GLY A 433 -2.91 -14.70 6.04
C GLY A 433 -4.19 -15.49 6.31
N ASN A 434 -5.28 -15.10 5.64
CA ASN A 434 -6.60 -15.69 5.76
C ASN A 434 -6.91 -16.77 4.70
N TYR A 435 -5.94 -17.12 3.86
CA TYR A 435 -6.12 -18.06 2.77
C TYR A 435 -5.22 -19.28 2.96
N TYR A 436 -5.72 -20.44 2.55
CA TYR A 436 -4.98 -21.68 2.56
C TYR A 436 -4.88 -22.25 1.16
N GLY A 437 -4.03 -23.21 0.95
CA GLY A 437 -3.94 -23.91 -0.31
C GLY A 437 -2.88 -25.01 -0.33
N LYS A 438 -2.93 -25.81 -1.38
CA LYS A 438 -1.89 -26.79 -1.71
C LYS A 438 -1.06 -26.27 -2.87
N ILE A 439 0.23 -26.22 -2.70
CA ILE A 439 1.16 -25.77 -3.73
C ILE A 439 1.08 -26.69 -4.95
N ARG A 440 0.64 -26.13 -6.09
CA ARG A 440 0.51 -26.84 -7.37
C ARG A 440 1.73 -26.63 -8.26
N ALA A 441 2.32 -25.46 -8.22
CA ALA A 441 3.54 -25.12 -8.95
C ALA A 441 4.28 -24.00 -8.24
N MET A 442 5.60 -23.99 -8.36
CA MET A 442 6.49 -22.96 -7.88
C MET A 442 7.39 -22.51 -9.03
N PHE A 443 7.65 -21.21 -9.14
CA PHE A 443 8.52 -20.64 -10.15
C PHE A 443 9.54 -19.70 -9.49
N ASP A 444 10.74 -19.68 -10.02
CA ASP A 444 11.77 -18.70 -9.65
C ASP A 444 11.51 -17.32 -10.28
N ASP A 445 12.37 -16.34 -10.00
CA ASP A 445 12.34 -14.99 -10.56
C ASP A 445 12.52 -14.94 -12.09
N ARG A 446 12.99 -16.02 -12.71
CA ARG A 446 13.14 -16.17 -14.16
C ARG A 446 12.02 -16.98 -14.82
N GLY A 447 11.04 -17.43 -14.04
CA GLY A 447 9.90 -18.21 -14.51
C GLY A 447 10.20 -19.70 -14.71
N HIS A 448 11.34 -20.23 -14.25
CA HIS A 448 11.61 -21.66 -14.27
C HIS A 448 10.87 -22.38 -13.15
N ALA A 449 10.38 -23.58 -13.43
CA ALA A 449 9.71 -24.39 -12.42
C ALA A 449 10.72 -24.93 -11.40
N VAL A 450 10.41 -24.77 -10.11
CA VAL A 450 11.22 -25.22 -8.98
C VAL A 450 10.45 -26.23 -8.16
N VAL A 451 11.11 -27.30 -7.70
CA VAL A 451 10.47 -28.36 -6.89
C VAL A 451 10.63 -28.10 -5.40
N GLU A 452 11.74 -27.49 -4.99
CA GLU A 452 12.07 -27.19 -3.61
C GLU A 452 12.76 -25.82 -3.53
N ALA A 453 12.40 -25.01 -2.54
CA ALA A 453 13.01 -23.72 -2.27
C ALA A 453 13.34 -23.59 -0.78
N GLY A 454 14.58 -23.19 -0.47
CA GLY A 454 15.11 -23.03 0.88
C GLY A 454 14.98 -21.60 1.41
N PRO A 455 15.62 -21.31 2.57
CA PRO A 455 15.65 -20.00 3.18
C PRO A 455 16.26 -18.93 2.24
N SER A 456 15.79 -17.71 2.36
CA SER A 456 16.17 -16.53 1.54
C SER A 456 15.75 -16.60 0.06
N PHE A 457 14.99 -17.60 -0.36
CA PHE A 457 14.45 -17.66 -1.71
C PHE A 457 13.13 -16.91 -1.83
N ALA A 458 13.00 -16.13 -2.92
CA ALA A 458 11.73 -15.56 -3.37
C ALA A 458 11.18 -16.41 -4.52
N ILE A 459 9.93 -16.86 -4.40
CA ILE A 459 9.30 -17.74 -5.37
C ILE A 459 7.86 -17.33 -5.66
N GLU A 460 7.42 -17.48 -6.92
CA GLU A 460 6.01 -17.39 -7.28
C GLU A 460 5.34 -18.77 -7.04
N VAL A 461 4.21 -18.75 -6.33
CA VAL A 461 3.47 -19.95 -5.94
C VAL A 461 2.06 -19.92 -6.49
N LEU A 462 1.60 -21.08 -7.00
CA LEU A 462 0.24 -21.34 -7.44
C LEU A 462 -0.43 -22.36 -6.53
N GLY A 463 -1.72 -22.13 -6.22
CA GLY A 463 -2.53 -23.12 -5.51
C GLY A 463 -3.26 -22.61 -4.28
N LEU A 464 -3.11 -21.35 -3.92
CA LEU A 464 -3.90 -20.71 -2.86
C LEU A 464 -5.38 -20.57 -3.26
N THR A 465 -6.28 -20.60 -2.28
CA THR A 465 -7.73 -20.46 -2.49
C THR A 465 -8.15 -19.00 -2.77
N GLY A 466 -7.31 -18.04 -2.45
CA GLY A 466 -7.55 -16.61 -2.67
C GLY A 466 -6.27 -15.81 -2.71
N ILE A 467 -6.39 -14.51 -2.70
CA ILE A 467 -5.28 -13.54 -2.80
C ILE A 467 -4.95 -13.06 -1.37
N PRO A 468 -3.81 -13.48 -0.77
CA PRO A 468 -3.39 -12.99 0.54
C PRO A 468 -2.99 -11.52 0.47
N GLN A 469 -2.98 -10.86 1.62
CA GLN A 469 -2.47 -9.49 1.70
C GLN A 469 -0.95 -9.49 1.63
N ALA A 470 -0.40 -8.48 0.97
CA ALA A 470 1.04 -8.29 0.94
C ALA A 470 1.54 -7.96 2.36
N GLY A 471 2.58 -8.66 2.82
CA GLY A 471 3.08 -8.60 4.21
C GLY A 471 2.52 -9.68 5.14
N ASP A 472 1.51 -10.45 4.71
CA ASP A 472 1.02 -11.59 5.48
C ASP A 472 2.11 -12.63 5.69
N GLN A 473 2.17 -13.20 6.89
CA GLN A 473 3.01 -14.36 7.14
C GLN A 473 2.40 -15.62 6.55
N PHE A 474 3.23 -16.46 5.97
CA PHE A 474 2.82 -17.79 5.54
C PHE A 474 3.55 -18.88 6.34
N PHE A 475 2.88 -19.99 6.51
CA PHE A 475 3.38 -21.17 7.22
C PHE A 475 3.00 -22.44 6.46
N VAL A 476 3.94 -23.38 6.39
CA VAL A 476 3.66 -24.73 5.91
C VAL A 476 3.10 -25.55 7.06
N LEU A 477 1.98 -26.21 6.82
CA LEU A 477 1.30 -27.09 7.76
C LEU A 477 1.31 -28.54 7.26
N LYS A 478 1.23 -29.51 8.19
CA LYS A 478 1.25 -30.93 7.83
C LYS A 478 -0.01 -31.37 7.10
N ASP A 479 -1.17 -30.85 7.53
CA ASP A 479 -2.48 -31.30 7.07
C ASP A 479 -3.29 -30.19 6.43
N GLU A 480 -3.94 -30.48 5.31
CA GLU A 480 -4.86 -29.55 4.64
C GLU A 480 -6.04 -29.16 5.52
N LYS A 481 -6.56 -30.09 6.32
CA LYS A 481 -7.69 -29.85 7.22
C LYS A 481 -7.35 -28.78 8.25
N THR A 482 -6.18 -28.88 8.87
CA THR A 482 -5.70 -27.89 9.85
C THR A 482 -5.52 -26.51 9.21
N ALA A 483 -4.96 -26.45 7.99
CA ALA A 483 -4.80 -25.21 7.25
C ALA A 483 -6.16 -24.55 6.94
N LYS A 484 -7.14 -25.35 6.51
CA LYS A 484 -8.50 -24.90 6.21
C LYS A 484 -9.21 -24.37 7.46
N ASP A 485 -9.19 -25.12 8.55
CA ASP A 485 -9.87 -24.76 9.79
C ASP A 485 -9.31 -23.47 10.38
N LEU A 486 -7.97 -23.29 10.33
CA LEU A 486 -7.33 -22.05 10.74
C LEU A 486 -7.70 -20.86 9.85
N ALA A 487 -7.67 -21.04 8.53
CA ALA A 487 -8.04 -19.98 7.60
C ALA A 487 -9.50 -19.52 7.82
N LEU A 488 -10.43 -20.46 8.02
CA LEU A 488 -11.82 -20.13 8.31
C LEU A 488 -11.98 -19.36 9.62
N LYS A 489 -11.26 -19.77 10.69
CA LYS A 489 -11.27 -19.05 11.98
C LYS A 489 -10.75 -17.61 11.84
N ARG A 490 -9.66 -17.41 11.08
CA ARG A 490 -9.12 -16.07 10.80
C ARG A 490 -10.11 -15.21 10.01
N GLN A 491 -10.75 -15.77 8.97
CA GLN A 491 -11.78 -15.07 8.20
C GLN A 491 -13.00 -14.69 9.05
N GLU A 492 -13.46 -15.57 9.93
CA GLU A 492 -14.56 -15.27 10.85
C GLU A 492 -14.19 -14.16 11.84
N LYS A 493 -12.97 -14.21 12.40
CA LYS A 493 -12.45 -13.20 13.31
C LYS A 493 -12.39 -11.82 12.63
N GLU A 494 -11.90 -11.77 11.39
CA GLU A 494 -11.84 -10.54 10.60
C GLU A 494 -13.24 -9.98 10.29
N LYS A 495 -14.17 -10.82 9.85
CA LYS A 495 -15.56 -10.42 9.61
C LYS A 495 -16.22 -9.84 10.87
N LEU A 496 -15.99 -10.47 12.03
CA LEU A 496 -16.52 -9.97 13.29
C LEU A 496 -15.90 -8.61 13.69
N GLN A 497 -14.63 -8.39 13.39
CA GLN A 497 -13.97 -7.10 13.60
C GLN A 497 -14.53 -6.02 12.66
N GLN A 498 -14.72 -6.33 11.38
CA GLN A 498 -15.31 -5.42 10.40
C GLN A 498 -16.74 -5.01 10.81
N ILE A 499 -17.56 -5.97 11.28
CA ILE A 499 -18.93 -5.68 11.77
C ILE A 499 -18.91 -4.76 12.99
N LYS A 500 -17.93 -4.92 13.90
CA LYS A 500 -17.80 -4.04 15.09
C LYS A 500 -17.36 -2.62 14.73
N THR A 501 -16.61 -2.46 13.65
CA THR A 501 -16.11 -1.14 13.19
C THR A 501 -17.18 -0.35 12.44
N ILE A 502 -18.23 -0.98 11.93
CA ILE A 502 -19.38 -0.29 11.33
C ILE A 502 -20.14 0.42 12.47
N LYS A 503 -19.78 1.68 12.74
CA LYS A 503 -20.55 2.54 13.64
C LYS A 503 -21.95 2.67 13.06
N ARG A 504 -22.96 2.23 13.83
CA ARG A 504 -24.36 2.52 13.49
C ARG A 504 -24.52 4.03 13.54
N ILE A 505 -24.83 4.63 12.40
CA ILE A 505 -25.13 6.06 12.30
C ILE A 505 -26.32 6.31 13.25
N SER A 506 -26.13 7.16 14.27
CA SER A 506 -27.20 7.54 15.15
C SER A 506 -28.14 8.51 14.42
N LEU A 507 -29.41 8.63 14.88
CA LEU A 507 -30.34 9.63 14.33
C LEU A 507 -29.81 11.07 14.50
N GLU A 508 -28.99 11.30 15.51
CA GLU A 508 -28.36 12.59 15.80
C GLU A 508 -27.26 12.90 14.77
N ASP A 509 -26.44 11.89 14.40
CA ASP A 509 -25.43 12.02 13.35
C ASP A 509 -26.09 12.28 11.98
N LEU A 510 -27.21 11.62 11.69
CA LEU A 510 -28.00 11.85 10.49
C LEU A 510 -28.57 13.27 10.44
N HIS A 511 -29.02 13.80 11.60
CA HIS A 511 -29.57 15.15 11.69
C HIS A 511 -28.49 16.23 11.55
N SER A 512 -27.27 15.99 12.03
CA SER A 512 -26.11 16.88 11.82
C SER A 512 -25.69 16.88 10.35
N GLN A 513 -25.62 15.73 9.70
CA GLN A 513 -25.30 15.61 8.26
C GLN A 513 -26.34 16.29 7.36
N ILE A 514 -27.64 16.26 7.74
CA ILE A 514 -28.69 16.97 7.01
C ILE A 514 -28.59 18.49 7.19
N LYS A 515 -28.15 18.97 8.37
CA LYS A 515 -27.95 20.40 8.64
C LYS A 515 -26.72 20.99 7.95
N GLU A 516 -25.66 20.21 7.79
CA GLU A 516 -24.41 20.61 7.14
C GLU A 516 -24.52 20.72 5.60
N GLY A 517 -25.69 20.40 5.01
CA GLY A 517 -25.89 20.36 3.58
C GLY A 517 -25.48 19.02 3.00
N ARG A 518 -26.00 18.66 1.83
CA ARG A 518 -25.60 17.44 1.11
C ARG A 518 -24.15 17.59 0.67
N LEU A 519 -23.24 16.98 1.42
CA LEU A 519 -21.89 16.79 0.95
C LEU A 519 -21.97 16.04 -0.40
N LYS A 520 -21.32 16.55 -1.41
CA LYS A 520 -21.18 15.81 -2.67
C LYS A 520 -20.32 14.59 -2.41
N GLU A 521 -20.79 13.43 -2.80
CA GLU A 521 -20.04 12.18 -2.67
C GLU A 521 -19.51 11.77 -4.04
N LEU A 522 -18.23 11.37 -4.08
CA LEU A 522 -17.61 10.74 -5.25
C LEU A 522 -17.42 9.26 -4.93
N ASN A 523 -18.26 8.43 -5.54
CA ASN A 523 -18.21 6.98 -5.38
C ASN A 523 -17.18 6.38 -6.31
N LEU A 524 -16.29 5.53 -5.79
CA LEU A 524 -15.19 4.93 -6.53
C LEU A 524 -15.21 3.41 -6.39
N ILE A 525 -14.89 2.72 -7.49
CA ILE A 525 -14.56 1.30 -7.52
C ILE A 525 -13.11 1.18 -8.00
N LEU A 526 -12.25 0.55 -7.18
CA LEU A 526 -10.83 0.41 -7.45
C LEU A 526 -10.49 -1.00 -7.92
N LYS A 527 -9.79 -1.10 -9.03
CA LYS A 527 -9.23 -2.36 -9.55
C LYS A 527 -7.75 -2.19 -9.85
N ALA A 528 -6.93 -3.10 -9.35
CA ALA A 528 -5.50 -3.10 -9.60
C ALA A 528 -5.00 -4.50 -9.96
N ASP A 529 -3.83 -4.57 -10.53
CA ASP A 529 -3.18 -5.83 -10.93
C ASP A 529 -2.65 -6.62 -9.72
N VAL A 530 -2.10 -5.91 -8.72
CA VAL A 530 -1.55 -6.50 -7.49
C VAL A 530 -2.11 -5.81 -6.24
N GLN A 531 -2.02 -6.53 -5.12
CA GLN A 531 -2.53 -6.05 -3.83
C GLN A 531 -1.80 -4.79 -3.33
N GLY A 532 -0.49 -4.71 -3.57
CA GLY A 532 0.31 -3.57 -3.16
C GLY A 532 -0.05 -2.27 -3.91
N SER A 533 -0.35 -2.36 -5.23
CA SER A 533 -0.84 -1.21 -6.02
C SER A 533 -2.16 -0.69 -5.48
N LEU A 534 -3.07 -1.58 -5.10
CA LEU A 534 -4.38 -1.21 -4.53
C LEU A 534 -4.21 -0.45 -3.21
N GLU A 535 -3.32 -0.92 -2.33
CA GLU A 535 -2.98 -0.26 -1.07
C GLU A 535 -2.40 1.14 -1.29
N ALA A 536 -1.49 1.28 -2.25
CA ALA A 536 -0.87 2.57 -2.61
C ALA A 536 -1.90 3.57 -3.15
N ILE A 537 -2.83 3.13 -4.02
CA ILE A 537 -3.91 3.97 -4.54
C ILE A 537 -4.81 4.44 -3.40
N ARG A 538 -5.24 3.53 -2.51
CA ARG A 538 -6.06 3.88 -1.35
C ARG A 538 -5.39 4.93 -0.46
N GLN A 539 -4.09 4.76 -0.16
CA GLN A 539 -3.33 5.73 0.62
C GLN A 539 -3.18 7.08 -0.10
N THR A 540 -3.00 7.07 -1.42
CA THR A 540 -2.89 8.29 -2.22
C THR A 540 -4.22 9.04 -2.24
N LEU A 541 -5.33 8.34 -2.41
CA LEU A 541 -6.66 8.93 -2.39
C LEU A 541 -7.02 9.47 -1.01
N SER A 542 -6.65 8.79 0.07
CA SER A 542 -6.90 9.28 1.44
C SER A 542 -6.16 10.58 1.78
N LYS A 543 -5.05 10.88 1.09
CA LYS A 543 -4.33 12.17 1.23
C LYS A 543 -5.02 13.33 0.50
N ILE A 544 -5.95 13.06 -0.43
CA ILE A 544 -6.68 14.06 -1.22
C ILE A 544 -8.04 14.34 -0.54
N GLU A 545 -8.04 14.60 0.76
CA GLU A 545 -9.28 14.92 1.47
C GLU A 545 -9.70 16.37 1.21
N THR A 546 -10.99 16.56 0.94
CA THR A 546 -11.61 17.87 0.80
C THR A 546 -12.78 17.99 1.77
N PRO A 547 -12.96 19.13 2.44
CA PRO A 547 -14.05 19.30 3.41
C PRO A 547 -15.43 19.32 2.75
N GLU A 548 -15.52 19.57 1.44
CA GLU A 548 -16.78 19.78 0.71
C GLU A 548 -17.21 18.53 -0.09
N ILE A 549 -16.28 17.63 -0.41
CA ILE A 549 -16.55 16.43 -1.21
C ILE A 549 -15.96 15.22 -0.49
N LYS A 550 -16.80 14.24 -0.24
CA LYS A 550 -16.41 12.98 0.39
C LYS A 550 -16.14 11.93 -0.69
N MET A 551 -14.93 11.38 -0.72
CA MET A 551 -14.63 10.21 -1.53
C MET A 551 -15.02 8.92 -0.79
N VAL A 552 -15.78 8.05 -1.44
CA VAL A 552 -16.22 6.77 -0.88
C VAL A 552 -15.77 5.64 -1.79
N ILE A 553 -14.88 4.79 -1.31
CA ILE A 553 -14.48 3.57 -2.00
C ILE A 553 -15.51 2.50 -1.69
N LEU A 554 -16.38 2.19 -2.66
CA LEU A 554 -17.45 1.21 -2.51
C LEU A 554 -16.93 -0.22 -2.61
N HIS A 555 -15.99 -0.45 -3.52
CA HIS A 555 -15.39 -1.76 -3.73
C HIS A 555 -13.94 -1.62 -4.17
N GLU A 556 -13.11 -2.51 -3.65
CA GLU A 556 -11.71 -2.64 -4.07
C GLU A 556 -11.40 -4.11 -4.36
N GLY A 557 -10.58 -4.38 -5.38
CA GLY A 557 -10.23 -5.74 -5.72
C GLY A 557 -9.07 -5.86 -6.71
N VAL A 558 -8.37 -6.99 -6.60
CA VAL A 558 -7.26 -7.33 -7.48
C VAL A 558 -7.76 -8.11 -8.70
N GLY A 559 -7.23 -7.77 -9.86
CA GLY A 559 -7.54 -8.39 -11.16
C GLY A 559 -8.36 -7.49 -12.07
N ASN A 560 -8.73 -8.02 -13.24
CA ASN A 560 -9.44 -7.29 -14.27
C ASN A 560 -10.83 -6.80 -13.84
N ILE A 561 -11.28 -5.74 -14.48
CA ILE A 561 -12.64 -5.21 -14.30
C ILE A 561 -13.64 -6.21 -14.90
N ASN A 562 -14.53 -6.72 -14.07
CA ASN A 562 -15.51 -7.74 -14.45
C ASN A 562 -16.93 -7.16 -14.56
N SER A 563 -17.88 -7.97 -15.06
CA SER A 563 -19.28 -7.56 -15.23
C SER A 563 -19.96 -7.13 -13.93
N SER A 564 -19.59 -7.74 -12.78
CA SER A 564 -20.18 -7.42 -11.49
C SER A 564 -19.74 -6.05 -11.00
N ASP A 565 -18.48 -5.66 -11.27
CA ASP A 565 -17.96 -4.34 -10.95
C ASP A 565 -18.71 -3.25 -11.74
N VAL A 566 -18.98 -3.52 -13.02
CA VAL A 566 -19.74 -2.60 -13.91
C VAL A 566 -21.18 -2.45 -13.42
N LEU A 567 -21.85 -3.55 -13.06
CA LEU A 567 -23.20 -3.50 -12.50
C LEU A 567 -23.26 -2.76 -11.14
N LEU A 568 -22.25 -2.95 -10.31
CA LEU A 568 -22.14 -2.20 -9.05
C LEU A 568 -21.96 -0.70 -9.31
N ALA A 569 -21.11 -0.34 -10.29
CA ALA A 569 -20.92 1.05 -10.68
C ALA A 569 -22.20 1.69 -11.19
N ALA A 570 -22.95 0.98 -12.05
CA ALA A 570 -24.26 1.43 -12.57
C ALA A 570 -25.29 1.68 -11.44
N ALA A 571 -25.33 0.78 -10.45
CA ALA A 571 -26.27 0.87 -9.34
C ALA A 571 -25.93 1.99 -8.35
N SER A 572 -24.68 2.40 -8.28
CA SER A 572 -24.17 3.33 -7.24
C SER A 572 -23.68 4.66 -7.83
N ASP A 573 -23.84 4.90 -9.13
CA ASP A 573 -23.29 6.06 -9.85
C ASP A 573 -21.80 6.26 -9.54
N ALA A 574 -21.02 5.16 -9.66
CA ALA A 574 -19.62 5.13 -9.27
C ALA A 574 -18.69 5.13 -10.49
N LEU A 575 -17.56 5.82 -10.36
CA LEU A 575 -16.44 5.80 -11.31
C LEU A 575 -15.58 4.55 -11.07
N ILE A 576 -15.25 3.82 -12.14
CA ILE A 576 -14.33 2.68 -12.06
C ILE A 576 -12.92 3.14 -12.43
N LEU A 577 -11.98 2.94 -11.50
CA LEU A 577 -10.56 3.22 -11.69
C LEU A 577 -9.81 1.89 -11.79
N GLY A 578 -9.21 1.64 -12.96
CA GLY A 578 -8.35 0.49 -13.22
C GLY A 578 -6.88 0.90 -13.22
N PHE A 579 -6.03 0.17 -12.50
CA PHE A 579 -4.59 0.39 -12.48
C PHE A 579 -3.86 -0.86 -12.98
N HIS A 580 -3.14 -0.77 -14.10
CA HIS A 580 -2.52 -1.88 -14.83
C HIS A 580 -3.49 -3.03 -15.17
N VAL A 581 -4.78 -2.75 -15.26
CA VAL A 581 -5.81 -3.75 -15.56
C VAL A 581 -6.68 -3.32 -16.73
N GLU A 582 -7.25 -4.31 -17.41
CA GLU A 582 -8.19 -4.10 -18.48
C GLU A 582 -9.58 -4.58 -18.09
N ALA A 583 -10.59 -4.08 -18.80
CA ALA A 583 -11.94 -4.63 -18.69
C ALA A 583 -12.05 -5.93 -19.50
N ASP A 584 -12.72 -6.95 -18.94
CA ASP A 584 -13.04 -8.18 -19.64
C ASP A 584 -14.01 -7.90 -20.80
N GLU A 585 -14.05 -8.76 -21.82
CA GLU A 585 -14.90 -8.53 -23.01
C GLU A 585 -16.36 -8.27 -22.64
N ARG A 586 -16.93 -9.08 -21.73
CA ARG A 586 -18.31 -8.89 -21.25
C ARG A 586 -18.48 -7.58 -20.48
N ALA A 587 -17.46 -7.16 -19.75
CA ALA A 587 -17.47 -5.87 -19.06
C ALA A 587 -17.45 -4.72 -20.05
N LYS A 588 -16.66 -4.78 -21.13
CA LYS A 588 -16.61 -3.76 -22.20
C LYS A 588 -17.98 -3.56 -22.88
N GLU A 589 -18.70 -4.65 -23.12
CA GLU A 589 -20.08 -4.59 -23.68
C GLU A 589 -21.04 -3.87 -22.72
N LEU A 590 -20.98 -4.20 -21.42
CA LEU A 590 -21.83 -3.57 -20.40
C LEU A 590 -21.46 -2.10 -20.16
N ILE A 591 -20.19 -1.74 -20.13
CA ILE A 591 -19.71 -0.35 -20.02
C ILE A 591 -20.32 0.50 -21.16
N SER A 592 -20.26 -0.02 -22.40
CA SER A 592 -20.81 0.69 -23.56
C SER A 592 -22.32 0.81 -23.51
N LYS A 593 -23.02 -0.18 -22.94
CA LYS A 593 -24.47 -0.20 -22.82
C LYS A 593 -25.01 0.71 -21.73
N GLU A 594 -24.40 0.66 -20.55
CA GLU A 594 -24.83 1.41 -19.36
C GLU A 594 -24.21 2.82 -19.29
N GLY A 595 -23.21 3.13 -20.15
CA GLY A 595 -22.59 4.46 -20.23
C GLY A 595 -21.73 4.82 -19.01
N ILE A 596 -21.09 3.84 -18.37
CA ILE A 596 -20.29 4.03 -17.16
C ILE A 596 -18.91 4.59 -17.50
N ASP A 597 -18.44 5.57 -16.72
CA ASP A 597 -17.08 6.09 -16.87
C ASP A 597 -16.09 5.10 -16.24
N VAL A 598 -15.23 4.55 -17.07
CA VAL A 598 -14.15 3.63 -16.70
C VAL A 598 -12.84 4.21 -17.16
N ARG A 599 -11.94 4.47 -16.22
CA ARG A 599 -10.62 5.02 -16.51
C ARG A 599 -9.53 4.03 -16.10
N THR A 600 -8.62 3.78 -17.02
CA THR A 600 -7.48 2.89 -16.79
C THR A 600 -6.18 3.68 -16.85
N TYR A 601 -5.29 3.42 -15.91
CA TYR A 601 -4.02 4.11 -15.74
C TYR A 601 -2.88 3.11 -15.62
N ASN A 602 -1.71 3.51 -16.13
CA ASN A 602 -0.47 2.76 -15.98
C ASN A 602 0.54 3.47 -15.07
N ILE A 603 0.27 4.71 -14.70
CA ILE A 603 1.12 5.53 -13.85
C ILE A 603 0.28 6.13 -12.72
N ILE A 604 0.70 5.96 -11.47
CA ILE A 604 -0.07 6.40 -10.29
C ILE A 604 -0.25 7.92 -10.22
N TYR A 605 0.70 8.68 -10.78
CA TYR A 605 0.60 10.14 -10.86
C TYR A 605 -0.55 10.63 -11.74
N GLU A 606 -0.77 9.96 -12.87
CA GLU A 606 -1.87 10.29 -13.78
C GLU A 606 -3.20 10.08 -13.08
N LEU A 607 -3.37 8.93 -12.41
CA LEU A 607 -4.56 8.63 -11.61
C LEU A 607 -4.80 9.71 -10.54
N SER A 608 -3.78 10.06 -9.77
CA SER A 608 -3.89 11.06 -8.70
C SER A 608 -4.27 12.44 -9.26
N ASN A 609 -3.67 12.86 -10.36
CA ASN A 609 -3.93 14.16 -10.98
C ASN A 609 -5.34 14.25 -11.59
N ASP A 610 -5.81 13.17 -12.23
CA ASP A 610 -7.16 13.11 -12.80
C ASP A 610 -8.23 13.16 -11.71
N ILE A 611 -8.02 12.46 -10.59
CA ILE A 611 -8.94 12.54 -9.45
C ILE A 611 -8.94 13.93 -8.83
N LYS A 612 -7.78 14.57 -8.68
CA LYS A 612 -7.72 15.97 -8.24
C LYS A 612 -8.49 16.90 -9.18
N ALA A 613 -8.28 16.76 -10.48
CA ALA A 613 -9.00 17.55 -11.46
C ALA A 613 -10.52 17.30 -11.44
N ALA A 614 -10.95 16.05 -11.23
CA ALA A 614 -12.35 15.70 -11.07
C ALA A 614 -12.96 16.35 -9.82
N LEU A 615 -12.26 16.31 -8.69
CA LEU A 615 -12.68 16.97 -7.46
C LEU A 615 -12.75 18.49 -7.62
N GLU A 616 -11.73 19.13 -8.22
CA GLU A 616 -11.73 20.56 -8.53
C GLU A 616 -12.93 20.97 -9.39
N GLY A 617 -13.30 20.13 -10.38
CA GLY A 617 -14.48 20.33 -11.21
C GLY A 617 -15.81 20.20 -10.47
N MET A 618 -15.88 19.43 -9.39
CA MET A 618 -17.06 19.27 -8.54
C MET A 618 -17.22 20.39 -7.51
N LEU A 619 -16.14 21.14 -7.19
CA LEU A 619 -16.18 22.27 -6.26
C LEU A 619 -16.98 23.44 -6.81
N GLU A 620 -17.72 24.11 -5.94
CA GLU A 620 -18.41 25.33 -6.33
C GLU A 620 -17.42 26.47 -6.57
N PRO A 621 -17.54 27.19 -7.72
CA PRO A 621 -16.60 28.26 -8.04
C PRO A 621 -16.72 29.40 -7.04
N LYS A 622 -15.58 29.93 -6.59
CA LYS A 622 -15.57 31.16 -5.77
C LYS A 622 -16.06 32.34 -6.61
N LEU A 623 -17.08 33.03 -6.12
CA LEU A 623 -17.53 34.27 -6.70
C LEU A 623 -16.63 35.41 -6.22
N LYS A 624 -15.86 36.03 -7.13
CA LYS A 624 -15.06 37.21 -6.83
C LYS A 624 -15.75 38.45 -7.41
N LYS A 625 -16.07 39.42 -6.53
CA LYS A 625 -16.57 40.73 -6.95
C LYS A 625 -15.36 41.54 -7.41
N VAL A 626 -15.28 41.84 -8.69
CA VAL A 626 -14.25 42.71 -9.28
C VAL A 626 -14.87 44.10 -9.47
N PHE A 627 -14.26 45.10 -8.85
CA PHE A 627 -14.69 46.48 -8.99
C PHE A 627 -14.51 46.95 -10.43
N LEU A 628 -15.57 47.46 -11.06
CA LEU A 628 -15.58 47.96 -12.43
C LEU A 628 -15.52 49.46 -12.50
N GLY A 629 -16.30 50.13 -11.65
CA GLY A 629 -16.35 51.59 -11.65
C GLY A 629 -17.29 52.16 -10.59
N ARG A 630 -17.25 53.47 -10.45
CA ARG A 630 -18.05 54.22 -9.50
C ARG A 630 -18.72 55.38 -10.21
N ALA A 631 -20.01 55.55 -9.89
CA ALA A 631 -20.81 56.69 -10.41
C ALA A 631 -21.48 57.40 -9.25
N ASP A 632 -21.38 58.73 -9.26
CA ASP A 632 -21.97 59.59 -8.25
C ASP A 632 -23.33 60.14 -8.78
N VAL A 633 -24.40 60.01 -7.98
CA VAL A 633 -25.76 60.46 -8.36
C VAL A 633 -25.84 61.99 -8.18
N ARG A 634 -26.03 62.71 -9.33
CA ARG A 634 -26.13 64.17 -9.35
C ARG A 634 -27.56 64.67 -9.36
N LYS A 635 -28.48 63.93 -10.02
CA LYS A 635 -29.91 64.27 -10.11
C LYS A 635 -30.76 62.99 -10.14
N VAL A 636 -31.97 63.09 -9.61
CA VAL A 636 -32.93 61.99 -9.58
C VAL A 636 -34.17 62.34 -10.36
N PHE A 637 -34.56 61.52 -11.33
CA PHE A 637 -35.74 61.68 -12.17
C PHE A 637 -36.76 60.62 -11.85
N LYS A 638 -37.92 61.00 -11.31
CA LYS A 638 -39.02 60.08 -11.02
C LYS A 638 -39.94 60.04 -12.26
N LEU A 639 -39.98 58.88 -12.90
CA LEU A 639 -40.82 58.61 -14.07
C LEU A 639 -41.95 57.66 -13.68
N SER A 640 -43.14 57.89 -14.23
CA SER A 640 -44.32 57.02 -13.97
C SER A 640 -44.10 55.58 -14.41
N ARG A 641 -43.24 55.32 -15.39
CA ARG A 641 -42.66 54.07 -15.86
C ARG A 641 -41.40 54.43 -16.68
N PRO A 642 -40.25 53.77 -16.48
CA PRO A 642 -39.92 52.52 -15.75
C PRO A 642 -39.45 52.72 -14.27
N GLY A 643 -39.85 53.72 -13.51
CA GLY A 643 -39.43 53.94 -12.14
C GLY A 643 -38.43 55.11 -11.97
N THR A 644 -37.64 55.09 -10.91
CA THR A 644 -36.66 56.13 -10.62
C THR A 644 -35.39 55.97 -11.45
N VAL A 645 -35.02 57.02 -12.21
CA VAL A 645 -33.77 57.07 -12.98
C VAL A 645 -32.79 57.98 -12.25
N ALA A 646 -31.64 57.45 -11.89
CA ALA A 646 -30.53 58.23 -11.33
C ALA A 646 -29.68 58.83 -12.46
N GLY A 647 -29.61 60.15 -12.53
CA GLY A 647 -28.63 60.89 -13.38
C GLY A 647 -27.30 60.90 -12.70
N CYS A 648 -26.40 60.02 -13.14
CA CYS A 648 -25.10 59.79 -12.53
C CYS A 648 -23.96 60.32 -13.39
N PHE A 649 -22.85 60.66 -12.74
CA PHE A 649 -21.59 60.94 -13.39
C PHE A 649 -20.57 59.84 -12.99
N VAL A 650 -19.94 59.20 -13.97
CA VAL A 650 -18.93 58.17 -13.73
C VAL A 650 -17.64 58.80 -13.28
N SER A 651 -17.33 58.68 -11.99
CA SER A 651 -16.15 59.26 -11.34
C SER A 651 -14.91 58.44 -11.50
N LYS A 652 -15.06 57.13 -11.65
CA LYS A 652 -13.91 56.19 -11.79
C LYS A 652 -14.31 54.92 -12.58
N GLY A 653 -13.44 54.51 -13.49
CA GLY A 653 -13.59 53.27 -14.23
C GLY A 653 -14.71 53.26 -15.26
N ARG A 654 -15.50 52.18 -15.34
CA ARG A 654 -16.59 52.05 -16.26
C ARG A 654 -17.82 51.37 -15.64
N ILE A 655 -19.00 51.70 -16.09
CA ILE A 655 -20.26 51.10 -15.66
C ILE A 655 -20.79 50.22 -16.80
N LEU A 656 -21.00 48.95 -16.55
CA LEU A 656 -21.61 48.01 -17.51
C LEU A 656 -23.08 47.78 -17.16
N ARG A 657 -23.96 47.68 -18.18
CA ARG A 657 -25.38 47.38 -17.98
C ARG A 657 -25.61 46.04 -17.25
N SER A 658 -24.72 45.04 -17.43
CA SER A 658 -24.77 43.70 -16.77
C SER A 658 -24.11 43.66 -15.41
N ALA A 659 -23.61 44.78 -14.89
CA ALA A 659 -22.92 44.80 -13.62
C ALA A 659 -23.88 44.68 -12.42
N SER A 660 -23.42 44.02 -11.38
CA SER A 660 -24.03 44.11 -10.05
C SER A 660 -23.60 45.43 -9.42
N VAL A 661 -24.52 46.08 -8.75
CA VAL A 661 -24.24 47.42 -8.13
C VAL A 661 -24.54 47.40 -6.67
N ASN A 662 -23.74 48.19 -5.96
CA ASN A 662 -23.94 48.53 -4.56
C ASN A 662 -24.20 50.01 -4.43
N LEU A 663 -25.37 50.39 -3.87
CA LEU A 663 -25.73 51.76 -3.59
C LEU A 663 -25.23 52.17 -2.19
N ILE A 664 -24.40 53.16 -2.12
CA ILE A 664 -23.79 53.64 -0.88
C ILE A 664 -24.32 55.05 -0.57
N ARG A 665 -24.85 55.24 0.63
CA ARG A 665 -25.33 56.53 1.14
C ARG A 665 -24.61 56.82 2.48
N ASN A 666 -23.96 57.96 2.59
CA ASN A 666 -23.21 58.34 3.79
C ASN A 666 -22.15 57.32 4.25
N GLY A 667 -21.61 56.52 3.32
CA GLY A 667 -20.62 55.48 3.63
C GLY A 667 -21.20 54.09 3.95
N GLU A 668 -22.54 53.96 4.03
CA GLU A 668 -23.22 52.67 4.29
C GLU A 668 -23.83 52.14 3.03
N SER A 669 -23.73 50.81 2.83
CA SER A 669 -24.38 50.07 1.74
C SER A 669 -25.86 49.93 2.03
N ILE A 670 -26.72 50.56 1.22
CA ILE A 670 -28.16 50.54 1.39
C ILE A 670 -28.84 49.50 0.54
N PHE A 671 -28.31 49.26 -0.67
CA PHE A 671 -28.91 48.34 -1.61
C PHE A 671 -27.85 47.67 -2.45
N GLU A 672 -27.95 46.34 -2.58
CA GLU A 672 -27.15 45.55 -3.49
C GLU A 672 -28.10 44.86 -4.52
N GLY A 673 -27.86 45.09 -5.82
CA GLY A 673 -28.71 44.59 -6.87
C GLY A 673 -28.07 44.67 -8.23
N SER A 674 -28.88 44.76 -9.30
CA SER A 674 -28.44 44.86 -10.69
C SER A 674 -28.98 46.09 -11.38
N ILE A 675 -28.33 46.49 -12.47
CA ILE A 675 -28.78 47.60 -13.32
C ILE A 675 -29.90 47.06 -14.22
N SER A 676 -31.10 47.63 -14.13
CA SER A 676 -32.21 47.35 -15.05
C SER A 676 -31.98 48.03 -16.40
N ASN A 677 -31.63 49.32 -16.38
CA ASN A 677 -31.36 50.06 -17.61
C ASN A 677 -30.20 51.03 -17.46
N LEU A 678 -29.39 51.16 -18.52
CA LEU A 678 -28.26 52.08 -18.59
C LEU A 678 -28.41 52.95 -19.84
N LYS A 679 -28.55 54.27 -19.67
CA LYS A 679 -28.74 55.21 -20.76
C LYS A 679 -27.68 56.28 -20.78
N ARG A 680 -27.34 56.75 -21.97
CA ARG A 680 -26.57 57.97 -22.17
C ARG A 680 -27.39 58.90 -23.02
N PHE A 681 -27.78 60.05 -22.47
CA PHE A 681 -28.80 60.95 -23.02
C PHE A 681 -30.15 60.20 -23.21
N LYS A 682 -30.50 59.86 -24.44
CA LYS A 682 -31.76 59.16 -24.77
C LYS A 682 -31.51 57.72 -25.20
N ASP A 683 -30.27 57.35 -25.48
CA ASP A 683 -29.91 56.06 -26.07
C ASP A 683 -29.55 55.01 -25.01
N ASP A 684 -30.02 53.79 -25.21
CA ASP A 684 -29.61 52.63 -24.36
C ASP A 684 -28.20 52.22 -24.76
N VAL A 685 -27.29 52.16 -23.76
CA VAL A 685 -25.88 51.80 -23.97
C VAL A 685 -25.49 50.55 -23.16
N ARG A 686 -24.50 49.84 -23.65
CA ARG A 686 -24.00 48.62 -22.96
C ARG A 686 -23.00 48.97 -21.88
N GLU A 687 -22.22 50.06 -22.08
CA GLU A 687 -21.22 50.58 -21.12
C GLU A 687 -21.10 52.09 -21.18
N VAL A 688 -20.67 52.67 -20.07
CA VAL A 688 -20.31 54.08 -19.96
C VAL A 688 -18.97 54.18 -19.30
N ALA A 689 -18.01 54.89 -19.92
CA ALA A 689 -16.65 55.11 -19.40
C ALA A 689 -16.58 56.27 -18.43
N GLU A 690 -15.46 56.40 -17.77
CA GLU A 690 -15.11 57.47 -16.83
C GLU A 690 -15.26 58.87 -17.52
N GLY A 691 -15.74 59.85 -16.74
CA GLY A 691 -15.91 61.22 -17.19
C GLY A 691 -17.21 61.53 -17.96
N PHE A 692 -18.06 60.52 -18.15
CA PHE A 692 -19.35 60.71 -18.86
C PHE A 692 -20.55 60.63 -17.90
N GLU A 693 -21.60 61.35 -18.31
CA GLU A 693 -22.88 61.29 -17.63
C GLU A 693 -23.72 60.13 -18.16
N CYS A 694 -24.48 59.50 -17.24
CA CYS A 694 -25.37 58.38 -17.57
C CYS A 694 -26.62 58.40 -16.71
N GLY A 695 -27.71 57.77 -17.23
CA GLY A 695 -28.90 57.47 -16.46
C GLY A 695 -28.93 56.00 -16.06
N ILE A 696 -28.96 55.73 -14.79
CA ILE A 696 -28.99 54.37 -14.22
C ILE A 696 -30.33 54.11 -13.58
N THR A 697 -30.94 52.99 -13.93
CA THR A 697 -32.14 52.48 -13.24
C THR A 697 -31.77 51.17 -12.56
N LEU A 698 -32.05 51.09 -11.28
CA LEU A 698 -31.79 49.88 -10.50
C LEU A 698 -32.98 48.92 -10.56
N SER A 699 -32.73 47.66 -10.49
CA SER A 699 -33.78 46.63 -10.51
C SER A 699 -34.29 46.44 -9.07
N GLY A 700 -35.56 46.81 -8.81
CA GLY A 700 -36.23 46.60 -7.52
C GLY A 700 -35.93 47.61 -6.43
N PHE A 701 -35.35 48.78 -6.78
CA PHE A 701 -35.08 49.86 -5.80
C PHE A 701 -35.34 51.23 -6.41
N ASP A 702 -36.24 52.00 -5.79
CA ASP A 702 -36.67 53.33 -6.25
C ASP A 702 -36.30 54.50 -5.34
N ASP A 703 -35.81 54.25 -4.12
CA ASP A 703 -35.42 55.34 -3.13
C ASP A 703 -33.99 55.81 -3.36
N ILE A 704 -33.65 56.22 -4.58
CA ILE A 704 -32.33 56.83 -4.87
C ILE A 704 -32.39 58.32 -4.54
N LYS A 705 -31.32 58.87 -3.91
CA LYS A 705 -31.21 60.28 -3.55
C LYS A 705 -30.02 60.93 -4.21
N GLU A 706 -30.07 62.27 -4.33
CA GLU A 706 -28.91 63.05 -4.77
C GLU A 706 -27.79 62.93 -3.75
N GLY A 707 -26.56 62.68 -4.21
CA GLY A 707 -25.40 62.44 -3.41
C GLY A 707 -25.10 60.96 -3.08
N ASP A 708 -25.98 60.02 -3.50
CA ASP A 708 -25.70 58.58 -3.42
C ASP A 708 -24.57 58.18 -4.37
N VAL A 709 -23.86 57.13 -4.02
CA VAL A 709 -22.75 56.59 -4.81
C VAL A 709 -23.13 55.18 -5.26
N ILE A 710 -23.04 54.91 -6.57
CA ILE A 710 -23.26 53.62 -7.17
C ILE A 710 -21.91 52.99 -7.54
N GLU A 711 -21.55 51.92 -6.87
CA GLU A 711 -20.38 51.12 -7.21
C GLU A 711 -20.79 49.94 -8.03
N ALA A 712 -20.16 49.73 -9.18
CA ALA A 712 -20.42 48.63 -10.10
C ALA A 712 -19.37 47.54 -9.94
N TYR A 713 -19.82 46.31 -9.87
CA TYR A 713 -18.98 45.13 -9.73
C TYR A 713 -19.34 44.11 -10.81
N GLN A 714 -18.32 43.39 -11.27
CA GLN A 714 -18.49 42.18 -12.08
C GLN A 714 -18.25 40.97 -11.17
N ILE A 715 -19.14 39.99 -11.23
CA ILE A 715 -18.98 38.72 -10.52
C ILE A 715 -18.20 37.76 -11.44
N GLU A 716 -16.95 37.55 -11.14
CA GLU A 716 -16.13 36.53 -11.81
C GLU A 716 -16.22 35.21 -11.05
N ARG A 717 -16.49 34.14 -11.78
CA ARG A 717 -16.45 32.78 -11.26
C ARG A 717 -15.03 32.26 -11.41
N ILE A 718 -14.30 32.14 -10.31
CA ILE A 718 -12.96 31.59 -10.32
C ILE A 718 -13.03 30.14 -9.89
N ALA A 719 -12.56 29.22 -10.75
CA ALA A 719 -12.39 27.82 -10.39
C ALA A 719 -11.46 27.71 -9.19
N ARG A 720 -11.84 26.91 -8.20
CA ARG A 720 -10.98 26.61 -7.05
C ARG A 720 -9.96 25.56 -7.47
N LYS A 721 -8.74 25.68 -6.98
CA LYS A 721 -7.71 24.66 -7.05
C LYS A 721 -7.51 24.08 -5.65
N LEU A 722 -7.25 22.75 -5.61
CA LEU A 722 -6.99 21.99 -4.39
C LEU A 722 -5.54 22.14 -3.93
#